data_4d3ed4b98a7c5235a2c9a7e7d5c3ee24
#
_entry.id   4d3ed4b98a7c5235a2c9a7e7d5c3ee24
#
_cell.length_a   1.000
_cell.length_b   1.000
_cell.length_c   1.000
_cell.angle_alpha   90.00
_cell.angle_beta   90.00
_cell.angle_gamma   90.00
#
_symmetry.space_group_name_H-M   'P 1'
#
loop_
_entity.id
_entity.type
_entity.pdbx_description
1 polymer ?
#
loop_
_entity_poly.entity_id
_entity_poly.type
_entity_poly.pdbx_seq_one_letter_code
_entity_poly.pdbx_strand_id
1 'polypeptide(L)'
;MRINQKTPLFLLGLLSLAPSFVYAHTGNLTLSGWTNGFNHPLHGWDHLLTMLAVGVWAAQLGGRAVWQLPLAFVGVMSAGGLVGMMGVSVPGVESMILLSVAVFGFLVVRRIRSQAVISILIVVFFAFFHGYAHGQEMPTSASLLSFALGFMLATLLLHSAGILAARLVFLAFAYSVGNSAYAESSGNAEIAKSTAQVTDGEPVALSEMIVTERADSMVGYADSASQGNVGQAQLEYRPISRPGEILETVSGLIASQHSGEGKANQYYLRGFNLDHGTDFLTQIDGVPINQVSNAHGQGWTDTNFLIPELIKTLTYQKGNYSAENGDFSSVGAANIKYFNDLPNNFVKFTGGSFDYYRGLAAGSTKLDENSRLLYAGEVVNNGGPWTVSNDYLKFNGVLRYSKELEDCGWSVTAMAYKADWNSTDQIPQRAVDSGVIGRYGTIDPTDGGSSQRFSLTAEWHRQDDAGATQLMAYGLYSEMALYSNFTYFLNDPVKGDQFAQPDQRWTSGLKASHSFFHHLGMADSETILGLQIRNDTIQNGLLLTQAKVRYETVREDDVWVTSVSPYAENKTRWNDWLRTTLGVRFDGFRFNVDNSTIPENNGNTTDGLVSPKLGIVFGPWAQTELYLNGGLGFHSNDARGVNTRVDPASGKSVDAEGNPIKPAAPLARTYGAETGLRTTWVKGLQSTLAVWWLDIDSELLFVGDAGTTEASRPSRRYGVEWANYYSPTDWLTFDADFSFSKSRFRDDAPEGNHIPGSVETVIASGATFHDLYGGFFGGPRLRYFGPRSLIEDNSVRSDSTILLSAMLGYAFNKNWTVQAEMFNLLDRKDSAIDYYYPSRLPGEDAAGIDDVHFHPVEPISFRISLKAAF
;
A
#
# COMPACT_ATOMS: atom_id res chain seq x y z
N MET A 1 31.90 -16.00 -30.26
CA MET A 1 30.99 -15.49 -29.19
C MET A 1 30.35 -16.69 -28.49
N ARG A 2 30.89 -17.12 -27.34
CA ARG A 2 30.43 -18.30 -26.62
C ARG A 2 29.63 -17.82 -25.40
N ILE A 3 28.34 -18.07 -25.41
CA ILE A 3 27.41 -17.76 -24.31
C ILE A 3 27.74 -18.68 -23.14
N ASN A 4 28.04 -18.11 -22.00
CA ASN A 4 28.43 -18.83 -20.78
C ASN A 4 27.17 -19.29 -20.06
N GLN A 5 26.89 -20.61 -20.08
CA GLN A 5 25.67 -21.29 -19.58
C GLN A 5 25.61 -21.47 -18.05
N LYS A 6 26.29 -20.65 -17.25
CA LYS A 6 26.33 -20.86 -15.78
C LYS A 6 25.46 -19.95 -14.92
N THR A 7 24.79 -18.99 -15.52
CA THR A 7 23.94 -18.02 -14.78
C THR A 7 22.52 -18.53 -14.41
N PRO A 8 21.89 -19.45 -15.16
CA PRO A 8 20.53 -19.88 -14.78
C PRO A 8 20.48 -20.88 -13.62
N LEU A 9 21.56 -21.57 -13.28
CA LEU A 9 21.55 -22.53 -12.16
C LEU A 9 21.57 -21.87 -10.77
N PHE A 10 22.03 -20.63 -10.64
CA PHE A 10 22.06 -19.91 -9.36
C PHE A 10 20.70 -19.37 -8.96
N LEU A 11 19.88 -18.96 -9.94
CA LEU A 11 18.48 -18.53 -9.71
C LEU A 11 17.54 -19.72 -9.40
N LEU A 12 17.79 -20.89 -9.98
CA LEU A 12 17.04 -22.10 -9.63
C LEU A 12 17.38 -22.63 -8.22
N GLY A 13 18.60 -22.46 -7.75
CA GLY A 13 19.00 -22.81 -6.39
C GLY A 13 18.39 -21.95 -5.29
N LEU A 14 18.08 -20.67 -5.58
CA LEU A 14 17.39 -19.77 -4.67
C LEU A 14 15.85 -19.99 -4.65
N LEU A 15 15.27 -20.45 -5.73
CA LEU A 15 13.85 -20.80 -5.83
C LEU A 15 13.52 -22.16 -5.19
N SER A 16 14.50 -23.06 -5.07
CA SER A 16 14.33 -24.35 -4.37
C SER A 16 14.44 -24.24 -2.84
N LEU A 17 14.74 -23.06 -2.30
CA LEU A 17 14.78 -22.75 -0.87
C LEU A 17 13.51 -22.05 -0.37
N ALA A 18 12.43 -22.03 -1.14
CA ALA A 18 11.13 -21.61 -0.63
C ALA A 18 10.64 -22.68 0.36
N PRO A 19 10.54 -22.39 1.67
CA PRO A 19 10.00 -23.34 2.61
C PRO A 19 8.50 -23.47 2.37
N SER A 20 8.06 -24.70 2.10
CA SER A 20 6.67 -25.10 2.29
C SER A 20 6.30 -24.80 3.75
N PHE A 21 5.33 -23.93 3.96
CA PHE A 21 4.80 -23.61 5.28
C PHE A 21 4.18 -24.87 5.88
N VAL A 22 4.83 -25.44 6.86
CA VAL A 22 4.24 -26.46 7.73
C VAL A 22 3.92 -25.78 9.04
N TYR A 23 2.65 -25.82 9.38
CA TYR A 23 2.09 -25.45 10.69
C TYR A 23 2.87 -26.17 11.81
N ALA A 24 3.48 -25.42 12.70
CA ALA A 24 4.04 -25.92 13.94
C ALA A 24 2.96 -25.82 15.03
N HIS A 25 2.00 -26.75 15.03
CA HIS A 25 1.34 -27.25 16.24
C HIS A 25 0.47 -28.47 15.93
N THR A 26 0.73 -29.54 16.74
CA THR A 26 -0.03 -30.78 16.88
C THR A 26 0.05 -31.82 15.75
N GLY A 27 0.85 -32.81 15.99
CA GLY A 27 0.79 -34.10 15.27
C GLY A 27 1.94 -35.00 15.67
N ASN A 28 1.65 -36.02 16.50
CA ASN A 28 2.55 -37.10 16.88
C ASN A 28 3.15 -37.78 15.63
N LEU A 29 4.36 -37.40 15.27
CA LEU A 29 5.26 -38.19 14.45
C LEU A 29 6.48 -38.49 15.31
N THR A 30 6.69 -39.78 15.67
CA THR A 30 7.89 -40.29 16.30
C THR A 30 9.05 -40.24 15.30
N LEU A 31 9.58 -39.09 15.04
CA LEU A 31 10.86 -38.91 14.35
C LEU A 31 11.99 -39.26 15.33
N SER A 32 13.06 -39.90 14.85
CA SER A 32 14.22 -40.21 15.68
C SER A 32 14.83 -38.92 16.29
N GLY A 33 15.40 -39.01 17.49
CA GLY A 33 16.02 -37.87 18.17
C GLY A 33 17.04 -37.08 17.31
N TRP A 34 17.74 -37.78 16.40
CA TRP A 34 18.65 -37.22 15.42
C TRP A 34 17.96 -36.25 14.43
N THR A 35 16.84 -36.67 13.83
CA THR A 35 16.12 -35.87 12.82
C THR A 35 15.52 -34.63 13.46
N ASN A 36 15.01 -34.74 14.68
CA ASN A 36 14.50 -33.56 15.43
C ASN A 36 15.62 -32.58 15.75
N GLY A 37 16.78 -33.07 16.24
CA GLY A 37 17.93 -32.20 16.52
C GLY A 37 18.46 -31.52 15.26
N PHE A 38 18.53 -32.21 14.14
CA PHE A 38 19.03 -31.65 12.87
C PHE A 38 18.09 -30.58 12.28
N ASN A 39 16.79 -30.83 12.31
CA ASN A 39 15.80 -29.91 11.73
C ASN A 39 15.54 -28.68 12.62
N HIS A 40 15.75 -28.77 13.90
CA HIS A 40 15.42 -27.72 14.84
C HIS A 40 16.05 -26.35 14.54
N PRO A 41 17.37 -26.20 14.29
CA PRO A 41 17.97 -24.91 13.93
C PRO A 41 17.54 -24.37 12.56
N LEU A 42 16.90 -25.18 11.74
CA LEU A 42 16.41 -24.79 10.41
C LEU A 42 15.01 -24.16 10.45
N HIS A 43 14.27 -24.30 11.56
CA HIS A 43 12.88 -23.82 11.68
C HIS A 43 12.78 -22.47 12.42
N GLY A 44 13.80 -22.07 13.19
CA GLY A 44 13.88 -20.78 13.87
C GLY A 44 14.63 -19.73 13.03
N TRP A 45 13.97 -18.68 12.56
CA TRP A 45 14.60 -17.63 11.75
C TRP A 45 15.72 -16.88 12.49
N ASP A 46 15.58 -16.67 13.78
CA ASP A 46 16.56 -16.06 14.66
C ASP A 46 17.84 -16.90 14.77
N HIS A 47 17.70 -18.21 14.91
CA HIS A 47 18.80 -19.16 14.91
C HIS A 47 19.47 -19.27 13.55
N LEU A 48 18.68 -19.42 12.49
CA LEU A 48 19.16 -19.49 11.12
C LEU A 48 20.00 -18.27 10.73
N LEU A 49 19.47 -17.06 10.98
CA LEU A 49 20.14 -15.80 10.67
C LEU A 49 21.41 -15.63 11.51
N THR A 50 21.37 -15.92 12.81
CA THR A 50 22.54 -15.81 13.67
C THR A 50 23.66 -16.75 13.21
N MET A 51 23.36 -18.02 12.92
CA MET A 51 24.35 -19.01 12.50
C MET A 51 24.96 -18.67 11.14
N LEU A 52 24.16 -18.23 10.17
CA LEU A 52 24.66 -17.73 8.90
C LEU A 52 25.55 -16.51 9.08
N ALA A 53 25.12 -15.53 9.90
CA ALA A 53 25.86 -14.30 10.14
C ALA A 53 27.23 -14.54 10.83
N VAL A 54 27.28 -15.46 11.79
CA VAL A 54 28.57 -15.89 12.41
C VAL A 54 29.50 -16.48 11.36
N GLY A 55 29.00 -17.31 10.44
CA GLY A 55 29.76 -17.87 9.32
C GLY A 55 30.30 -16.77 8.38
N VAL A 56 29.44 -15.83 7.99
CA VAL A 56 29.82 -14.67 7.15
C VAL A 56 30.89 -13.83 7.85
N TRP A 57 30.69 -13.51 9.12
CA TRP A 57 31.67 -12.72 9.88
C TRP A 57 33.01 -13.42 10.05
N ALA A 58 33.01 -14.72 10.32
CA ALA A 58 34.20 -15.55 10.36
C ALA A 58 34.99 -15.49 9.04
N ALA A 59 34.30 -15.55 7.90
CA ALA A 59 34.89 -15.41 6.58
C ALA A 59 35.48 -14.01 6.34
N GLN A 60 34.81 -12.95 6.81
CA GLN A 60 35.28 -11.55 6.70
C GLN A 60 36.53 -11.29 7.54
N LEU A 61 36.65 -11.93 8.71
CA LEU A 61 37.85 -11.86 9.58
C LEU A 61 39.03 -12.62 8.96
N GLY A 62 38.76 -13.75 8.32
CA GLY A 62 39.77 -14.57 7.65
C GLY A 62 40.69 -15.35 8.61
N GLY A 63 41.74 -15.96 8.05
CA GLY A 63 42.73 -16.70 8.81
C GLY A 63 42.15 -17.78 9.73
N ARG A 64 42.55 -17.79 11.01
CA ARG A 64 42.10 -18.76 11.98
C ARG A 64 40.66 -18.54 12.43
N ALA A 65 40.08 -17.34 12.28
CA ALA A 65 38.71 -17.03 12.68
C ALA A 65 37.67 -17.89 11.94
N VAL A 66 37.99 -18.31 10.71
CA VAL A 66 37.11 -19.12 9.85
C VAL A 66 36.66 -20.43 10.51
N TRP A 67 37.50 -21.01 11.35
CA TRP A 67 37.17 -22.26 12.06
C TRP A 67 37.03 -22.07 13.58
N GLN A 68 37.73 -21.08 14.17
CA GLN A 68 37.66 -20.81 15.62
C GLN A 68 36.25 -20.31 16.04
N LEU A 69 35.63 -19.40 15.31
CA LEU A 69 34.34 -18.85 15.70
C LEU A 69 33.21 -19.92 15.59
N PRO A 70 33.07 -20.69 14.50
CA PRO A 70 32.13 -21.81 14.46
C PRO A 70 32.33 -22.85 15.56
N LEU A 71 33.56 -23.26 15.84
CA LEU A 71 33.83 -24.24 16.89
C LEU A 71 33.56 -23.71 18.28
N ALA A 72 33.91 -22.43 18.54
CA ALA A 72 33.61 -21.78 19.82
C ALA A 72 32.10 -21.63 20.04
N PHE A 73 31.36 -21.28 18.99
CA PHE A 73 29.90 -21.22 19.04
C PHE A 73 29.29 -22.56 19.40
N VAL A 74 29.59 -23.63 18.65
CA VAL A 74 29.07 -24.99 18.90
C VAL A 74 29.46 -25.53 20.27
N GLY A 75 30.70 -25.31 20.69
CA GLY A 75 31.19 -25.77 22.01
C GLY A 75 30.45 -25.13 23.19
N VAL A 76 30.28 -23.80 23.16
CA VAL A 76 29.59 -23.09 24.26
C VAL A 76 28.08 -23.24 24.17
N MET A 77 27.53 -23.32 22.99
CA MET A 77 26.11 -23.65 22.76
C MET A 77 25.78 -25.00 23.40
N SER A 78 26.63 -26.02 23.22
CA SER A 78 26.44 -27.33 23.87
C SER A 78 26.48 -27.23 25.40
N ALA A 79 27.39 -26.41 25.97
CA ALA A 79 27.44 -26.15 27.40
C ALA A 79 26.20 -25.41 27.90
N GLY A 80 25.73 -24.41 27.18
CA GLY A 80 24.47 -23.70 27.46
C GLY A 80 23.27 -24.65 27.47
N GLY A 81 23.20 -25.58 26.52
CA GLY A 81 22.17 -26.63 26.45
C GLY A 81 22.13 -27.51 27.68
N LEU A 82 23.28 -27.92 28.19
CA LEU A 82 23.37 -28.65 29.46
C LEU A 82 22.83 -27.86 30.66
N VAL A 83 23.14 -26.55 30.75
CA VAL A 83 22.62 -25.67 31.81
C VAL A 83 21.09 -25.51 31.69
N GLY A 84 20.56 -25.36 30.50
CA GLY A 84 19.11 -25.29 30.24
C GLY A 84 18.37 -26.55 30.69
N MET A 85 18.94 -27.73 30.41
CA MET A 85 18.41 -29.01 30.84
C MET A 85 18.44 -29.24 32.38
N MET A 86 19.39 -28.56 33.08
CA MET A 86 19.45 -28.63 34.55
C MET A 86 18.37 -27.80 35.24
N GLY A 87 17.53 -27.09 34.48
CA GLY A 87 16.44 -26.28 35.02
C GLY A 87 16.91 -25.00 35.73
N VAL A 88 18.14 -24.55 35.52
CA VAL A 88 18.66 -23.29 36.11
C VAL A 88 17.96 -22.12 35.43
N SER A 89 17.27 -21.25 36.15
CA SER A 89 16.57 -20.09 35.58
C SER A 89 17.54 -19.00 35.13
N VAL A 90 17.57 -18.70 33.83
CA VAL A 90 18.34 -17.58 33.24
C VAL A 90 17.33 -16.56 32.66
N PRO A 91 17.32 -15.29 33.18
CA PRO A 91 16.38 -14.28 32.69
C PRO A 91 16.78 -13.73 31.31
N GLY A 92 15.79 -13.35 30.50
CA GLY A 92 15.98 -12.59 29.25
C GLY A 92 16.59 -13.38 28.09
N VAL A 93 16.47 -14.70 28.05
CA VAL A 93 17.08 -15.58 27.04
C VAL A 93 16.63 -15.19 25.62
N GLU A 94 15.33 -15.05 25.37
CA GLU A 94 14.79 -14.68 24.07
C GLU A 94 15.29 -13.31 23.60
N SER A 95 15.34 -12.33 24.51
CA SER A 95 15.89 -11.00 24.20
C SER A 95 17.36 -11.06 23.80
N MET A 96 18.14 -11.96 24.39
CA MET A 96 19.56 -12.16 24.04
C MET A 96 19.72 -12.87 22.70
N ILE A 97 18.83 -13.78 22.36
CA ILE A 97 18.79 -14.43 21.04
C ILE A 97 18.49 -13.39 19.95
N LEU A 98 17.46 -12.57 20.13
CA LEU A 98 17.14 -11.48 19.19
C LEU A 98 18.27 -10.45 19.09
N LEU A 99 18.88 -10.07 20.21
CA LEU A 99 20.04 -9.17 20.23
C LEU A 99 21.23 -9.74 19.46
N SER A 100 21.42 -11.06 19.47
CA SER A 100 22.50 -11.71 18.71
C SER A 100 22.35 -11.52 17.21
N VAL A 101 21.13 -11.60 16.67
CA VAL A 101 20.84 -11.32 15.25
C VAL A 101 21.25 -9.90 14.90
N ALA A 102 20.87 -8.92 15.73
CA ALA A 102 21.19 -7.51 15.51
C ALA A 102 22.70 -7.25 15.59
N VAL A 103 23.38 -7.81 16.59
CA VAL A 103 24.82 -7.62 16.80
C VAL A 103 25.62 -8.28 15.69
N PHE A 104 25.36 -9.54 15.34
CA PHE A 104 26.09 -10.20 14.25
C PHE A 104 25.76 -9.60 12.89
N GLY A 105 24.52 -9.20 12.66
CA GLY A 105 24.13 -8.43 11.48
C GLY A 105 24.92 -7.13 11.36
N PHE A 106 25.04 -6.36 12.44
CA PHE A 106 25.83 -5.13 12.49
C PHE A 106 27.33 -5.38 12.24
N LEU A 107 27.91 -6.41 12.85
CA LEU A 107 29.32 -6.75 12.68
C LEU A 107 29.64 -7.15 11.22
N VAL A 108 28.75 -7.88 10.59
CA VAL A 108 28.84 -8.30 9.19
C VAL A 108 28.72 -7.11 8.24
N VAL A 109 27.69 -6.28 8.39
CA VAL A 109 27.43 -5.12 7.52
C VAL A 109 28.55 -4.09 7.61
N ARG A 110 29.04 -3.81 8.82
CA ARG A 110 30.13 -2.85 9.06
C ARG A 110 31.52 -3.42 8.80
N ARG A 111 31.62 -4.71 8.46
CA ARG A 111 32.89 -5.42 8.23
C ARG A 111 33.89 -5.19 9.37
N ILE A 112 33.40 -5.21 10.61
CA ILE A 112 34.22 -4.91 11.78
C ILE A 112 35.28 -6.00 11.97
N ARG A 113 36.54 -5.59 11.90
CA ARG A 113 37.69 -6.45 12.20
C ARG A 113 38.10 -6.24 13.61
N SER A 114 37.71 -7.13 14.51
CA SER A 114 38.14 -7.13 15.92
C SER A 114 39.27 -8.12 16.15
N GLN A 115 39.95 -7.96 17.28
CA GLN A 115 40.97 -8.92 17.73
C GLN A 115 40.33 -10.30 17.94
N ALA A 116 41.05 -11.36 17.62
CA ALA A 116 40.52 -12.75 17.68
C ALA A 116 39.86 -13.08 19.05
N VAL A 117 40.45 -12.63 20.15
CA VAL A 117 39.89 -12.84 21.49
C VAL A 117 38.55 -12.15 21.67
N ILE A 118 38.40 -10.89 21.22
CA ILE A 118 37.13 -10.15 21.31
C ILE A 118 36.06 -10.81 20.44
N SER A 119 36.43 -11.25 19.25
CA SER A 119 35.51 -11.96 18.34
C SER A 119 34.98 -13.25 18.95
N ILE A 120 35.88 -14.03 19.62
CA ILE A 120 35.50 -15.28 20.28
C ILE A 120 34.59 -14.97 21.47
N LEU A 121 34.89 -13.94 22.30
CA LEU A 121 34.06 -13.58 23.43
C LEU A 121 32.64 -13.18 23.04
N ILE A 122 32.46 -12.41 21.97
CA ILE A 122 31.14 -12.04 21.46
C ILE A 122 30.38 -13.29 21.03
N VAL A 123 31.02 -14.18 20.27
CA VAL A 123 30.41 -15.43 19.77
C VAL A 123 30.02 -16.34 20.92
N VAL A 124 30.93 -16.56 21.90
CA VAL A 124 30.71 -17.40 23.06
C VAL A 124 29.57 -16.87 23.94
N PHE A 125 29.53 -15.56 24.17
CA PHE A 125 28.45 -14.93 24.93
C PHE A 125 27.06 -15.26 24.34
N PHE A 126 26.83 -15.02 23.09
CA PHE A 126 25.54 -15.28 22.46
C PHE A 126 25.25 -16.79 22.25
N ALA A 127 26.30 -17.59 21.96
CA ALA A 127 26.16 -19.04 21.82
C ALA A 127 25.59 -19.71 23.07
N PHE A 128 25.93 -19.20 24.26
CA PHE A 128 25.39 -19.71 25.52
C PHE A 128 23.87 -19.61 25.58
N PHE A 129 23.28 -18.43 25.23
CA PHE A 129 21.83 -18.23 25.28
C PHE A 129 21.10 -19.08 24.25
N HIS A 130 21.64 -19.22 23.04
CA HIS A 130 21.10 -20.12 22.04
C HIS A 130 21.08 -21.57 22.51
N GLY A 131 22.17 -22.02 23.12
CA GLY A 131 22.23 -23.37 23.68
C GLY A 131 21.27 -23.57 24.84
N TYR A 132 21.20 -22.61 25.74
CA TYR A 132 20.32 -22.66 26.92
C TYR A 132 18.84 -22.79 26.53
N ALA A 133 18.34 -21.99 25.57
CA ALA A 133 16.97 -22.09 25.07
C ALA A 133 16.65 -23.51 24.57
N HIS A 134 17.52 -24.07 23.75
CA HIS A 134 17.33 -25.41 23.21
C HIS A 134 17.41 -26.53 24.26
N GLY A 135 18.19 -26.30 25.34
CA GLY A 135 18.21 -27.22 26.46
C GLY A 135 16.88 -27.32 27.22
N GLN A 136 16.15 -26.20 27.28
CA GLN A 136 14.81 -26.15 27.90
C GLN A 136 13.71 -26.79 27.06
N GLU A 137 13.82 -26.72 25.73
CA GLU A 137 12.81 -27.21 24.79
C GLU A 137 12.97 -28.71 24.44
N MET A 138 13.95 -29.38 25.02
CA MET A 138 14.27 -30.76 24.67
C MET A 138 13.21 -31.75 25.18
N PRO A 139 12.63 -32.61 24.32
CA PRO A 139 11.67 -33.61 24.76
C PRO A 139 12.30 -34.67 25.69
N THR A 140 11.64 -34.99 26.78
CA THR A 140 12.08 -35.98 27.77
C THR A 140 12.21 -37.40 27.24
N SER A 141 11.67 -37.69 26.04
CA SER A 141 11.65 -39.00 25.41
C SER A 141 12.75 -39.20 24.35
N ALA A 142 13.52 -38.14 23.98
CA ALA A 142 14.55 -38.24 22.96
C ALA A 142 15.90 -38.68 23.53
N SER A 143 16.65 -39.48 22.77
CA SER A 143 18.06 -39.77 23.10
C SER A 143 18.85 -38.45 23.03
N LEU A 144 19.28 -37.96 24.19
CA LEU A 144 20.02 -36.70 24.39
C LEU A 144 21.19 -36.57 23.41
N LEU A 145 21.98 -37.61 23.30
CA LEU A 145 23.17 -37.62 22.45
C LEU A 145 22.81 -37.54 20.97
N SER A 146 21.75 -38.20 20.57
CA SER A 146 21.27 -38.23 19.20
C SER A 146 20.75 -36.87 18.76
N PHE A 147 19.98 -36.18 19.61
CA PHE A 147 19.47 -34.81 19.36
C PHE A 147 20.63 -33.81 19.29
N ALA A 148 21.54 -33.79 20.28
CA ALA A 148 22.69 -32.90 20.34
C ALA A 148 23.60 -33.02 19.11
N LEU A 149 23.89 -34.25 18.67
CA LEU A 149 24.72 -34.51 17.48
C LEU A 149 24.03 -33.98 16.20
N GLY A 150 22.73 -34.21 16.03
CA GLY A 150 21.96 -33.65 14.90
C GLY A 150 21.99 -32.12 14.86
N PHE A 151 21.76 -31.51 16.02
CA PHE A 151 21.76 -30.06 16.21
C PHE A 151 23.14 -29.42 15.93
N MET A 152 24.20 -30.00 16.46
CA MET A 152 25.58 -29.54 16.22
C MET A 152 25.96 -29.62 14.75
N LEU A 153 25.59 -30.70 14.07
CA LEU A 153 25.86 -30.85 12.62
C LEU A 153 25.11 -29.79 11.81
N ALA A 154 23.84 -29.55 12.07
CA ALA A 154 23.06 -28.52 11.38
C ALA A 154 23.66 -27.12 11.58
N THR A 155 24.06 -26.79 12.82
CA THR A 155 24.74 -25.52 13.15
C THR A 155 26.06 -25.34 12.41
N LEU A 156 26.90 -26.39 12.34
CA LEU A 156 28.15 -26.36 11.57
C LEU A 156 27.91 -26.20 10.07
N LEU A 157 26.88 -26.84 9.53
CA LEU A 157 26.50 -26.68 8.12
C LEU A 157 26.03 -25.26 7.81
N LEU A 158 25.24 -24.64 8.70
CA LEU A 158 24.80 -23.25 8.55
C LEU A 158 25.98 -22.26 8.63
N HIS A 159 26.91 -22.43 9.57
CA HIS A 159 28.15 -21.64 9.58
C HIS A 159 28.94 -21.81 8.30
N SER A 160 29.06 -23.05 7.79
CA SER A 160 29.79 -23.35 6.56
C SER A 160 29.11 -22.71 5.34
N ALA A 161 27.78 -22.71 5.30
CA ALA A 161 26.99 -22.02 4.27
C ALA A 161 27.23 -20.50 4.29
N GLY A 162 27.26 -19.87 5.49
CA GLY A 162 27.61 -18.47 5.65
C GLY A 162 29.03 -18.14 5.18
N ILE A 163 30.01 -18.98 5.50
CA ILE A 163 31.40 -18.84 5.04
C ILE A 163 31.48 -18.93 3.51
N LEU A 164 30.79 -19.90 2.92
CA LEU A 164 30.79 -20.11 1.47
C LEU A 164 30.11 -18.94 0.75
N ALA A 165 28.98 -18.48 1.24
CA ALA A 165 28.28 -17.33 0.69
C ALA A 165 29.17 -16.07 0.69
N ALA A 166 29.86 -15.78 1.81
CA ALA A 166 30.77 -14.65 1.91
C ALA A 166 31.95 -14.77 0.93
N ARG A 167 32.52 -15.98 0.76
CA ARG A 167 33.62 -16.21 -0.21
C ARG A 167 33.17 -16.06 -1.64
N LEU A 168 31.95 -16.52 -2.00
CA LEU A 168 31.42 -16.37 -3.35
C LEU A 168 31.17 -14.87 -3.68
N VAL A 169 30.65 -14.10 -2.74
CA VAL A 169 30.48 -12.65 -2.88
C VAL A 169 31.83 -11.95 -3.00
N PHE A 170 32.85 -12.39 -2.24
CA PHE A 170 34.20 -11.82 -2.32
C PHE A 170 34.89 -12.14 -3.66
N LEU A 171 34.71 -13.33 -4.21
CA LEU A 171 35.24 -13.74 -5.51
C LEU A 171 34.54 -12.99 -6.67
N ALA A 172 33.23 -12.79 -6.57
CA ALA A 172 32.49 -11.98 -7.53
C ALA A 172 32.95 -10.51 -7.51
N PHE A 173 33.22 -9.95 -6.32
CA PHE A 173 33.73 -8.60 -6.14
C PHE A 173 35.19 -8.45 -6.63
N ALA A 174 36.06 -9.43 -6.37
CA ALA A 174 37.44 -9.43 -6.85
C ALA A 174 37.53 -9.53 -8.37
N TYR A 175 36.58 -10.24 -9.00
CA TYR A 175 36.48 -10.33 -10.45
C TYR A 175 36.03 -9.02 -11.09
N SER A 176 35.15 -8.25 -10.42
CA SER A 176 34.68 -6.94 -10.88
C SER A 176 35.74 -5.84 -10.71
N VAL A 177 36.57 -5.90 -9.65
CA VAL A 177 37.63 -4.93 -9.39
C VAL A 177 38.85 -5.17 -10.27
N GLY A 178 39.12 -6.41 -10.67
CA GLY A 178 40.24 -6.74 -11.58
C GLY A 178 40.06 -6.19 -13.00
N ASN A 179 38.85 -5.88 -13.43
CA ASN A 179 38.56 -5.29 -14.75
C ASN A 179 38.49 -3.76 -14.74
N SER A 180 38.51 -3.10 -13.58
CA SER A 180 38.40 -1.63 -13.47
C SER A 180 39.75 -0.88 -13.45
N ALA A 181 40.87 -1.59 -13.52
CA ALA A 181 42.20 -0.97 -13.46
C ALA A 181 42.76 -0.48 -14.83
N TYR A 182 41.94 -0.46 -15.88
CA TYR A 182 42.36 -0.02 -17.22
C TYR A 182 41.52 1.13 -17.80
N ALA A 183 40.86 1.94 -16.98
CA ALA A 183 40.13 3.12 -17.45
C ALA A 183 40.20 4.27 -16.44
N GLU A 184 41.42 4.78 -16.20
CA GLU A 184 41.60 6.11 -15.63
C GLU A 184 42.45 6.95 -16.58
N SER A 185 41.77 7.72 -17.43
CA SER A 185 42.31 9.01 -17.88
C SER A 185 41.21 9.84 -18.53
N SER A 186 41.07 11.04 -17.99
CA SER A 186 40.46 12.26 -18.58
C SER A 186 38.95 12.38 -18.67
N GLY A 187 38.44 13.41 -17.99
CA GLY A 187 37.22 14.05 -18.38
C GLY A 187 36.47 14.76 -17.23
N ASN A 188 36.84 16.00 -16.93
CA ASN A 188 36.00 16.94 -16.18
C ASN A 188 34.65 17.08 -16.88
N ALA A 189 33.56 16.71 -16.23
CA ALA A 189 32.24 17.02 -16.71
C ALA A 189 31.73 18.29 -16.02
N GLU A 190 31.68 19.37 -16.78
CA GLU A 190 30.89 20.56 -16.49
C GLU A 190 29.41 20.20 -16.41
N ILE A 191 28.76 20.72 -15.36
CA ILE A 191 27.29 20.68 -15.22
C ILE A 191 26.73 21.63 -16.29
N ALA A 192 26.28 21.07 -17.41
CA ALA A 192 25.57 21.81 -18.45
C ALA A 192 24.13 22.07 -17.97
N LYS A 193 23.81 23.34 -17.74
CA LYS A 193 22.42 23.84 -17.71
C LYS A 193 21.85 23.66 -19.12
N SER A 194 20.99 22.67 -19.33
CA SER A 194 20.25 22.54 -20.58
C SER A 194 19.06 23.51 -20.56
N THR A 195 19.26 24.67 -21.16
CA THR A 195 18.17 25.45 -21.74
C THR A 195 17.85 24.80 -23.08
N ALA A 196 16.68 24.15 -23.15
CA ALA A 196 16.20 23.58 -24.41
C ALA A 196 15.94 24.74 -25.39
N GLN A 197 16.78 24.83 -26.41
CA GLN A 197 16.47 25.58 -27.63
C GLN A 197 15.52 24.72 -28.48
N VAL A 198 14.34 25.24 -28.70
CA VAL A 198 13.40 24.70 -29.68
C VAL A 198 14.03 24.85 -31.08
N THR A 199 14.39 23.78 -31.72
CA THR A 199 14.69 23.71 -33.13
C THR A 199 13.43 23.39 -33.89
N ASP A 200 13.03 24.26 -34.81
CA ASP A 200 11.91 24.06 -35.72
C ASP A 200 12.09 22.77 -36.55
N GLY A 201 11.18 21.82 -36.42
CA GLY A 201 11.01 20.76 -37.42
C GLY A 201 10.89 19.32 -36.99
N GLU A 202 10.94 18.96 -35.68
CA GLU A 202 10.72 17.57 -35.23
C GLU A 202 9.44 17.46 -34.40
N PRO A 203 8.60 16.39 -34.58
CA PRO A 203 7.42 16.19 -33.79
C PRO A 203 7.81 15.92 -32.31
N VAL A 204 7.39 16.80 -31.42
CA VAL A 204 7.66 16.68 -29.99
C VAL A 204 6.62 15.72 -29.39
N ALA A 205 7.09 14.66 -28.74
CA ALA A 205 6.24 13.79 -27.93
C ALA A 205 5.48 14.63 -26.89
N LEU A 206 4.14 14.60 -26.94
CA LEU A 206 3.27 15.37 -26.03
C LEU A 206 3.14 14.75 -24.64
N SER A 207 3.70 13.58 -24.41
CA SER A 207 3.61 12.84 -23.14
C SER A 207 4.97 12.39 -22.64
N GLU A 208 5.34 12.92 -21.59
CA GLU A 208 6.08 12.57 -20.38
C GLU A 208 6.91 13.74 -19.88
N MET A 209 6.33 14.47 -18.92
CA MET A 209 7.12 15.40 -18.13
C MET A 209 7.87 14.57 -17.07
N ILE A 210 9.18 14.45 -17.19
CA ILE A 210 10.02 13.86 -16.14
C ILE A 210 10.09 14.87 -14.99
N VAL A 211 9.29 14.62 -13.94
CA VAL A 211 9.33 15.42 -12.71
C VAL A 211 10.52 14.96 -11.88
N THR A 212 11.55 15.77 -11.85
CA THR A 212 12.76 15.49 -11.06
C THR A 212 12.78 16.24 -9.73
N GLU A 213 12.00 17.29 -9.59
CA GLU A 213 11.91 18.12 -8.39
C GLU A 213 10.45 18.51 -8.12
N ARG A 214 10.19 19.23 -7.01
CA ARG A 214 8.87 19.71 -6.53
C ARG A 214 7.93 20.14 -7.64
N ALA A 215 6.62 19.85 -7.46
CA ALA A 215 5.49 20.20 -8.33
C ALA A 215 5.87 21.18 -9.46
N ASP A 216 6.34 20.62 -10.57
CA ASP A 216 6.66 21.44 -11.75
C ASP A 216 5.38 22.06 -12.28
N SER A 217 5.49 23.27 -12.82
CA SER A 217 4.37 23.90 -13.48
C SER A 217 3.82 22.98 -14.56
N MET A 218 2.58 22.56 -14.42
CA MET A 218 1.90 21.78 -15.46
C MET A 218 1.20 22.66 -16.50
N VAL A 219 1.42 23.99 -16.47
CA VAL A 219 0.99 24.93 -17.52
C VAL A 219 1.69 24.55 -18.83
N GLY A 220 0.93 24.32 -19.88
CA GLY A 220 1.42 23.80 -21.16
C GLY A 220 1.29 22.28 -21.35
N TYR A 221 1.03 21.53 -20.26
CA TYR A 221 1.06 20.06 -20.26
C TYR A 221 -0.21 19.41 -19.73
N ALA A 222 -0.85 19.96 -18.69
CA ALA A 222 -2.03 19.37 -18.09
C ALA A 222 -3.23 19.31 -19.05
N ASP A 223 -3.99 18.23 -19.00
CA ASP A 223 -5.24 18.04 -19.78
C ASP A 223 -6.46 18.51 -19.00
N SER A 224 -6.39 18.64 -17.67
CA SER A 224 -7.45 19.18 -16.82
C SER A 224 -6.92 20.08 -15.72
N ALA A 225 -7.75 20.99 -15.20
CA ALA A 225 -7.35 21.87 -14.11
C ALA A 225 -6.98 21.08 -12.84
N SER A 226 -7.71 20.01 -12.55
CA SER A 226 -7.55 19.18 -11.36
C SER A 226 -6.55 18.03 -11.51
N GLN A 227 -5.72 18.01 -12.56
CA GLN A 227 -4.61 17.09 -12.73
C GLN A 227 -3.39 17.58 -11.94
N GLY A 228 -2.63 16.65 -11.34
CA GLY A 228 -1.41 17.01 -10.60
C GLY A 228 -0.36 15.91 -10.68
N ASN A 229 0.85 16.31 -10.32
CA ASN A 229 2.00 15.44 -10.22
C ASN A 229 2.78 15.76 -8.93
N VAL A 230 3.13 14.73 -8.18
CA VAL A 230 3.81 14.81 -6.88
C VAL A 230 5.13 14.05 -6.99
N GLY A 231 6.23 14.74 -6.77
CA GLY A 231 7.56 14.11 -6.77
C GLY A 231 7.99 13.63 -5.39
N GLN A 232 9.06 12.81 -5.36
CA GLN A 232 9.62 12.26 -4.11
C GLN A 232 9.94 13.35 -3.07
N ALA A 233 10.45 14.51 -3.49
CA ALA A 233 10.79 15.61 -2.57
C ALA A 233 9.60 16.13 -1.76
N GLN A 234 8.37 16.08 -2.31
CA GLN A 234 7.15 16.46 -1.59
C GLN A 234 6.73 15.39 -0.57
N LEU A 235 7.00 14.11 -0.86
CA LEU A 235 6.67 12.99 0.02
C LEU A 235 7.68 12.87 1.18
N GLU A 236 8.96 13.10 0.91
CA GLU A 236 10.05 12.93 1.89
C GLU A 236 9.91 13.87 3.10
N TYR A 237 9.34 15.06 2.91
CA TYR A 237 9.20 16.08 3.97
C TYR A 237 7.78 16.16 4.55
N ARG A 238 6.96 15.13 4.30
CA ARG A 238 5.59 15.05 4.80
C ARG A 238 5.49 14.01 5.92
N PRO A 239 4.96 14.35 7.11
CA PRO A 239 4.68 13.34 8.12
C PRO A 239 3.60 12.40 7.59
N ILE A 240 3.85 11.09 7.62
CA ILE A 240 2.95 10.04 7.13
C ILE A 240 2.80 9.02 8.24
N SER A 241 1.60 8.91 8.80
CA SER A 241 1.35 7.93 9.86
C SER A 241 1.12 6.53 9.29
N ARG A 242 0.44 6.43 8.14
CA ARG A 242 0.10 5.19 7.42
C ARG A 242 0.34 5.32 5.92
N PRO A 243 0.68 4.24 5.20
CA PRO A 243 0.95 4.31 3.75
C PRO A 243 -0.19 4.92 2.92
N GLY A 244 -1.46 4.71 3.30
CA GLY A 244 -2.61 5.28 2.59
C GLY A 244 -2.68 6.81 2.59
N GLU A 245 -2.05 7.47 3.57
CA GLU A 245 -1.97 8.94 3.61
C GLU A 245 -1.11 9.54 2.50
N ILE A 246 -0.36 8.72 1.73
CA ILE A 246 0.30 9.16 0.50
C ILE A 246 -0.72 9.74 -0.49
N LEU A 247 -1.91 9.15 -0.55
CA LEU A 247 -2.98 9.62 -1.43
C LEU A 247 -3.53 11.00 -1.03
N GLU A 248 -3.28 11.51 0.18
CA GLU A 248 -3.62 12.88 0.58
C GLU A 248 -2.76 13.96 -0.10
N THR A 249 -1.78 13.57 -0.89
CA THR A 249 -1.11 14.48 -1.82
C THR A 249 -1.99 14.81 -3.03
N VAL A 250 -3.05 14.05 -3.27
CA VAL A 250 -4.15 14.44 -4.17
C VAL A 250 -4.98 15.51 -3.46
N SER A 251 -4.95 16.70 -3.97
CA SER A 251 -5.64 17.87 -3.37
C SER A 251 -7.11 17.58 -3.05
N GLY A 252 -7.51 17.75 -1.80
CA GLY A 252 -8.87 17.52 -1.31
C GLY A 252 -9.20 16.05 -0.96
N LEU A 253 -8.26 15.11 -1.11
CA LEU A 253 -8.43 13.74 -0.65
C LEU A 253 -8.04 13.62 0.84
N ILE A 254 -8.85 12.90 1.60
CA ILE A 254 -8.58 12.51 2.99
C ILE A 254 -8.55 10.99 3.08
N ALA A 255 -7.54 10.45 3.74
CA ALA A 255 -7.46 9.05 4.16
C ALA A 255 -7.75 8.95 5.65
N SER A 256 -8.74 8.17 6.03
CA SER A 256 -9.15 7.97 7.42
C SER A 256 -9.07 6.49 7.80
N GLN A 257 -9.27 6.19 9.08
CA GLN A 257 -9.26 4.82 9.60
C GLN A 257 -10.48 4.59 10.49
N HIS A 258 -11.16 3.46 10.31
CA HIS A 258 -12.30 3.10 11.15
C HIS A 258 -12.12 1.78 11.91
N SER A 259 -10.93 1.21 11.84
CA SER A 259 -10.59 -0.07 12.45
C SER A 259 -9.07 -0.17 12.62
N GLY A 260 -8.55 -1.34 12.98
CA GLY A 260 -7.13 -1.59 13.23
C GLY A 260 -6.18 -1.27 12.08
N GLU A 261 -4.89 -1.24 12.37
CA GLU A 261 -3.80 -0.82 11.49
C GLU A 261 -3.75 -1.55 10.13
N GLY A 262 -4.03 -2.85 10.09
CA GLY A 262 -3.89 -3.65 8.88
C GLY A 262 -5.06 -3.57 7.90
N LYS A 263 -6.20 -2.99 8.30
CA LYS A 263 -7.36 -2.79 7.43
C LYS A 263 -7.07 -1.64 6.46
N ALA A 264 -7.58 -1.72 5.22
CA ALA A 264 -7.46 -0.63 4.25
C ALA A 264 -8.06 0.67 4.79
N ASN A 265 -7.46 1.80 4.40
CA ASN A 265 -7.99 3.12 4.75
C ASN A 265 -9.34 3.37 4.11
N GLN A 266 -10.13 4.23 4.74
CA GLN A 266 -11.30 4.84 4.13
C GLN A 266 -10.92 6.18 3.50
N TYR A 267 -11.42 6.44 2.30
CA TYR A 267 -11.04 7.61 1.52
C TYR A 267 -12.24 8.53 1.28
N TYR A 268 -11.98 9.85 1.26
CA TYR A 268 -12.98 10.87 0.97
C TYR A 268 -12.44 11.82 -0.09
N LEU A 269 -13.24 12.11 -1.11
CA LEU A 269 -12.89 13.06 -2.15
C LEU A 269 -14.17 13.63 -2.80
N ARG A 270 -14.23 14.92 -3.05
CA ARG A 270 -15.35 15.59 -3.75
C ARG A 270 -16.73 15.24 -3.15
N GLY A 271 -16.84 15.19 -1.84
CA GLY A 271 -18.09 14.83 -1.15
C GLY A 271 -18.48 13.35 -1.28
N PHE A 272 -17.61 12.50 -1.82
CA PHE A 272 -17.78 11.05 -1.74
C PHE A 272 -17.19 10.50 -0.44
N ASN A 273 -17.94 9.59 0.17
CA ASN A 273 -17.36 8.53 0.97
C ASN A 273 -17.01 7.40 -0.01
N LEU A 274 -15.72 7.28 -0.35
CA LEU A 274 -15.23 6.29 -1.31
C LEU A 274 -15.10 4.90 -0.68
N ASP A 275 -15.61 4.73 0.55
CA ASP A 275 -15.38 3.54 1.34
C ASP A 275 -13.87 3.21 1.34
N HIS A 276 -13.48 2.02 0.95
CA HIS A 276 -12.09 1.62 0.86
C HIS A 276 -11.47 1.79 -0.54
N GLY A 277 -12.04 2.66 -1.41
CA GLY A 277 -11.45 3.02 -2.71
C GLY A 277 -12.38 2.91 -3.91
N THR A 278 -13.66 2.66 -3.72
CA THR A 278 -14.67 2.75 -4.80
C THR A 278 -14.61 4.14 -5.45
N ASP A 279 -14.79 4.21 -6.78
CA ASP A 279 -14.81 5.45 -7.57
C ASP A 279 -13.51 6.28 -7.61
N PHE A 280 -12.42 5.79 -6.98
CA PHE A 280 -11.08 6.37 -7.13
C PHE A 280 -10.07 5.30 -7.53
N LEU A 281 -9.73 5.26 -8.83
CA LEU A 281 -8.79 4.28 -9.36
C LEU A 281 -7.38 4.53 -8.83
N THR A 282 -6.86 3.62 -8.03
CA THR A 282 -5.48 3.68 -7.53
C THR A 282 -4.64 2.62 -8.25
N GLN A 283 -3.49 3.05 -8.75
CA GLN A 283 -2.56 2.17 -9.46
C GLN A 283 -1.16 2.27 -8.85
N ILE A 284 -0.41 1.18 -8.92
CA ILE A 284 1.04 1.17 -8.68
C ILE A 284 1.74 0.66 -9.93
N ASP A 285 2.65 1.47 -10.47
CA ASP A 285 3.32 1.19 -11.76
C ASP A 285 2.29 0.79 -12.85
N GLY A 286 1.13 1.47 -12.90
CA GLY A 286 0.05 1.18 -13.83
C GLY A 286 -0.82 -0.04 -13.51
N VAL A 287 -0.50 -0.85 -12.48
CA VAL A 287 -1.32 -1.99 -12.06
C VAL A 287 -2.45 -1.51 -11.13
N PRO A 288 -3.74 -1.73 -11.46
CA PRO A 288 -4.84 -1.37 -10.57
C PRO A 288 -4.78 -2.18 -9.27
N ILE A 289 -4.92 -1.50 -8.12
CA ILE A 289 -4.99 -2.15 -6.81
C ILE A 289 -6.41 -2.28 -6.27
N ASN A 290 -7.36 -1.53 -6.84
CA ASN A 290 -8.79 -1.66 -6.52
C ASN A 290 -9.28 -3.08 -6.83
N GLN A 291 -9.91 -3.73 -5.87
CA GLN A 291 -10.43 -5.09 -5.99
C GLN A 291 -11.93 -5.07 -6.32
N VAL A 292 -12.30 -5.73 -7.39
CA VAL A 292 -13.70 -5.97 -7.76
C VAL A 292 -14.29 -7.06 -6.85
N SER A 293 -15.58 -6.98 -6.52
CA SER A 293 -16.30 -8.04 -5.77
C SER A 293 -15.57 -8.52 -4.51
N ASN A 294 -15.00 -7.60 -3.71
CA ASN A 294 -14.30 -7.95 -2.48
C ASN A 294 -15.27 -8.32 -1.36
N ALA A 295 -14.88 -9.22 -0.45
CA ALA A 295 -15.72 -9.70 0.65
C ALA A 295 -16.19 -8.58 1.58
N HIS A 296 -15.39 -7.52 1.77
CA HIS A 296 -15.73 -6.37 2.62
C HIS A 296 -16.44 -5.26 1.84
N GLY A 297 -15.89 -4.85 0.69
CA GLY A 297 -16.48 -3.77 -0.12
C GLY A 297 -15.84 -3.71 -1.51
N GLN A 298 -16.64 -3.47 -2.54
CA GLN A 298 -16.16 -3.32 -3.91
C GLN A 298 -15.19 -2.15 -4.00
N GLY A 299 -14.19 -2.27 -4.87
CA GLY A 299 -13.16 -1.23 -5.03
C GLY A 299 -12.09 -1.23 -3.92
N TRP A 300 -12.07 -2.24 -3.03
CA TRP A 300 -11.12 -2.36 -1.92
C TRP A 300 -9.69 -2.06 -2.36
N THR A 301 -9.09 -1.02 -1.76
CA THR A 301 -7.77 -0.48 -2.07
C THR A 301 -6.89 -0.52 -0.83
N ASP A 302 -6.29 -1.68 -0.58
CA ASP A 302 -5.28 -1.83 0.47
C ASP A 302 -3.94 -1.27 -0.02
N THR A 303 -3.46 -0.21 0.65
CA THR A 303 -2.18 0.45 0.38
C THR A 303 -1.09 0.09 1.39
N ASN A 304 -1.36 -0.80 2.36
CA ASN A 304 -0.40 -1.14 3.41
C ASN A 304 0.90 -1.78 2.90
N PHE A 305 0.87 -2.36 1.69
CA PHE A 305 2.06 -2.91 1.04
C PHE A 305 2.98 -1.85 0.39
N LEU A 306 2.60 -0.57 0.36
CA LEU A 306 3.45 0.48 -0.18
C LEU A 306 4.61 0.80 0.77
N ILE A 307 5.79 1.03 0.18
CA ILE A 307 6.97 1.58 0.86
C ILE A 307 7.16 3.01 0.36
N PRO A 308 6.82 4.04 1.16
CA PRO A 308 6.83 5.45 0.73
C PRO A 308 8.16 5.91 0.15
N GLU A 309 9.27 5.43 0.70
CA GLU A 309 10.62 5.80 0.29
C GLU A 309 11.00 5.28 -1.10
N LEU A 310 10.23 4.34 -1.67
CA LEU A 310 10.45 3.85 -3.05
C LEU A 310 9.66 4.63 -4.10
N ILE A 311 8.76 5.52 -3.69
CA ILE A 311 7.90 6.27 -4.61
C ILE A 311 8.72 7.36 -5.29
N LYS A 312 8.82 7.30 -6.62
CA LYS A 312 9.43 8.33 -7.46
C LYS A 312 8.45 9.47 -7.73
N THR A 313 7.23 9.11 -8.15
CA THR A 313 6.18 10.05 -8.49
C THR A 313 4.80 9.48 -8.19
N LEU A 314 3.84 10.38 -7.90
CA LEU A 314 2.42 10.10 -7.90
C LEU A 314 1.76 11.08 -8.87
N THR A 315 1.14 10.56 -9.93
CA THR A 315 0.35 11.36 -10.86
C THR A 315 -1.12 11.14 -10.59
N TYR A 316 -1.93 12.19 -10.65
CA TYR A 316 -3.37 12.07 -10.43
C TYR A 316 -4.17 12.97 -11.36
N GLN A 317 -5.40 12.55 -11.64
CA GLN A 317 -6.41 13.34 -12.33
C GLN A 317 -7.75 13.13 -11.62
N LYS A 318 -8.39 14.21 -11.19
CA LYS A 318 -9.74 14.14 -10.61
C LYS A 318 -10.79 14.27 -11.71
N GLY A 319 -11.88 13.47 -11.59
CA GLY A 319 -12.89 13.34 -12.62
C GLY A 319 -12.53 12.30 -13.70
N ASN A 320 -13.50 11.98 -14.52
CA ASN A 320 -13.49 10.88 -15.49
C ASN A 320 -13.12 11.34 -16.91
N TYR A 321 -12.04 12.11 -17.09
CA TYR A 321 -11.71 12.83 -18.33
C TYR A 321 -10.68 12.14 -19.24
N SER A 322 -10.00 11.09 -18.79
CA SER A 322 -9.06 10.29 -19.61
C SER A 322 -9.69 8.99 -20.11
N ALA A 323 -9.44 8.62 -21.35
CA ALA A 323 -9.91 7.36 -21.93
C ALA A 323 -9.14 6.15 -21.42
N GLU A 324 -7.92 6.33 -20.89
CA GLU A 324 -7.15 5.25 -20.28
C GLU A 324 -7.76 4.80 -18.93
N ASN A 325 -8.34 5.72 -18.18
CA ASN A 325 -8.91 5.44 -16.87
C ASN A 325 -10.31 4.83 -17.02
N GLY A 326 -10.49 3.59 -16.55
CA GLY A 326 -11.73 2.82 -16.65
C GLY A 326 -12.45 2.67 -15.32
N ASP A 327 -12.65 1.42 -14.92
CA ASP A 327 -13.37 1.05 -13.70
C ASP A 327 -12.83 1.76 -12.45
N PHE A 328 -13.74 2.16 -11.55
CA PHE A 328 -13.47 2.94 -10.33
C PHE A 328 -12.84 4.34 -10.54
N SER A 329 -12.87 4.91 -11.75
CA SER A 329 -12.29 6.24 -12.00
C SER A 329 -13.31 7.38 -12.07
N SER A 330 -14.51 7.21 -11.54
CA SER A 330 -15.60 8.20 -11.60
C SER A 330 -15.23 9.53 -10.96
N VAL A 331 -14.60 9.50 -9.80
CA VAL A 331 -14.16 10.70 -9.05
C VAL A 331 -12.74 11.09 -9.43
N GLY A 332 -11.92 10.14 -9.84
CA GLY A 332 -10.55 10.36 -10.25
C GLY A 332 -9.69 9.11 -10.26
N ALA A 333 -8.42 9.32 -10.58
CA ALA A 333 -7.41 8.26 -10.60
C ALA A 333 -6.07 8.78 -10.10
N ALA A 334 -5.29 7.90 -9.45
CA ALA A 334 -3.90 8.13 -9.10
C ALA A 334 -3.03 6.96 -9.54
N ASN A 335 -1.85 7.26 -10.07
CA ASN A 335 -0.84 6.26 -10.41
C ASN A 335 0.46 6.56 -9.65
N ILE A 336 0.85 5.63 -8.79
CA ILE A 336 2.08 5.67 -8.00
C ILE A 336 3.16 4.93 -8.79
N LYS A 337 4.29 5.58 -9.05
CA LYS A 337 5.45 4.96 -9.71
C LYS A 337 6.61 4.81 -8.74
N TYR A 338 7.20 3.63 -8.66
CA TYR A 338 8.43 3.37 -7.91
C TYR A 338 9.67 3.74 -8.73
N PHE A 339 10.79 3.98 -8.05
CA PHE A 339 12.09 4.13 -8.70
C PHE A 339 12.50 2.85 -9.43
N ASN A 340 13.23 3.00 -10.54
CA ASN A 340 14.02 1.93 -11.14
C ASN A 340 15.43 1.91 -10.54
N ASP A 341 15.96 3.08 -10.14
CA ASP A 341 17.28 3.26 -9.53
C ASP A 341 17.16 4.28 -8.40
N LEU A 342 17.45 3.89 -7.16
CA LEU A 342 17.42 4.77 -6.01
C LEU A 342 18.61 5.72 -6.01
N PRO A 343 18.45 6.99 -5.63
CA PRO A 343 19.55 7.94 -5.52
C PRO A 343 20.67 7.48 -4.59
N ASN A 344 20.32 6.77 -3.51
CA ASN A 344 21.24 6.19 -2.53
C ASN A 344 20.66 4.90 -1.97
N ASN A 345 21.53 3.96 -1.64
CA ASN A 345 21.18 2.83 -0.81
C ASN A 345 21.08 3.29 0.65
N PHE A 346 20.13 2.77 1.40
CA PHE A 346 19.95 3.20 2.78
C PHE A 346 19.35 2.12 3.68
N VAL A 347 19.54 2.30 4.98
CA VAL A 347 18.77 1.66 6.04
C VAL A 347 18.13 2.76 6.90
N LYS A 348 16.88 2.55 7.30
CA LYS A 348 16.11 3.46 8.14
C LYS A 348 15.50 2.69 9.29
N PHE A 349 15.75 3.14 10.53
CA PHE A 349 15.10 2.61 11.71
C PHE A 349 14.24 3.70 12.32
N THR A 350 13.02 3.34 12.70
CA THR A 350 12.07 4.24 13.34
C THR A 350 11.56 3.59 14.62
N GLY A 351 11.52 4.34 15.71
CA GLY A 351 10.86 3.96 16.95
C GLY A 351 9.92 5.08 17.39
N GLY A 352 8.83 4.76 18.04
CA GLY A 352 7.84 5.76 18.44
C GLY A 352 6.91 5.34 19.55
N SER A 353 5.89 6.16 19.79
CA SER A 353 4.82 5.92 20.74
C SER A 353 4.09 4.61 20.42
N PHE A 354 3.51 3.99 21.45
CA PHE A 354 2.62 2.82 21.30
C PHE A 354 3.31 1.61 20.67
N ASP A 355 4.55 1.34 21.07
CA ASP A 355 5.37 0.21 20.59
C ASP A 355 5.54 0.19 19.07
N TYR A 356 5.60 1.40 18.45
CA TYR A 356 5.88 1.52 17.05
C TYR A 356 7.36 1.31 16.75
N TYR A 357 7.67 0.30 15.95
CA TYR A 357 9.02 0.03 15.46
C TYR A 357 8.98 -0.29 13.98
N ARG A 358 9.84 0.33 13.20
CA ARG A 358 9.98 0.08 11.77
C ARG A 358 11.45 -0.06 11.38
N GLY A 359 11.76 -1.14 10.68
CA GLY A 359 13.05 -1.34 10.02
C GLY A 359 12.86 -1.40 8.52
N LEU A 360 13.59 -0.59 7.77
CA LEU A 360 13.57 -0.57 6.31
C LEU A 360 15.00 -0.61 5.80
N ALA A 361 15.27 -1.51 4.86
CA ALA A 361 16.49 -1.51 4.06
C ALA A 361 16.11 -1.44 2.58
N ALA A 362 16.66 -0.48 1.85
CA ALA A 362 16.40 -0.33 0.42
C ALA A 362 17.65 0.08 -0.32
N GLY A 363 17.76 -0.38 -1.56
CA GLY A 363 18.90 -0.07 -2.40
C GLY A 363 18.67 -0.43 -3.85
N SER A 364 19.56 0.06 -4.68
CA SER A 364 19.67 -0.36 -6.07
C SER A 364 21.13 -0.61 -6.43
N THR A 365 21.36 -1.47 -7.40
CA THR A 365 22.70 -1.76 -7.90
C THR A 365 22.70 -1.85 -9.42
N LYS A 366 23.73 -1.26 -10.02
CA LYS A 366 24.00 -1.41 -11.45
C LYS A 366 24.53 -2.82 -11.71
N LEU A 367 23.88 -3.54 -12.61
CA LEU A 367 24.33 -4.85 -13.07
C LEU A 367 25.20 -4.71 -14.33
N ASP A 368 24.84 -3.79 -15.22
CA ASP A 368 25.59 -3.32 -16.38
C ASP A 368 25.25 -1.83 -16.66
N GLU A 369 25.69 -1.26 -17.78
CA GLU A 369 25.44 0.14 -18.12
C GLU A 369 23.95 0.48 -18.19
N ASN A 370 23.13 -0.46 -18.64
CA ASN A 370 21.72 -0.26 -18.94
C ASN A 370 20.78 -0.99 -17.96
N SER A 371 21.30 -1.86 -17.09
CA SER A 371 20.49 -2.71 -16.21
C SER A 371 20.66 -2.33 -14.74
N ARG A 372 19.54 -2.32 -14.01
CA ARG A 372 19.44 -2.03 -12.57
C ARG A 372 18.70 -3.14 -11.85
N LEU A 373 19.06 -3.36 -10.62
CA LEU A 373 18.32 -4.18 -9.67
C LEU A 373 18.02 -3.35 -8.43
N LEU A 374 16.75 -3.03 -8.22
CA LEU A 374 16.25 -2.40 -7.00
C LEU A 374 15.71 -3.48 -6.06
N TYR A 375 15.97 -3.32 -4.78
CA TYR A 375 15.53 -4.22 -3.71
C TYR A 375 15.17 -3.44 -2.46
N ALA A 376 14.12 -3.87 -1.75
CA ALA A 376 13.73 -3.33 -0.47
C ALA A 376 13.11 -4.40 0.42
N GLY A 377 13.28 -4.24 1.73
CA GLY A 377 12.64 -5.07 2.75
C GLY A 377 12.26 -4.23 3.96
N GLU A 378 11.04 -4.38 4.42
CA GLU A 378 10.44 -3.62 5.52
C GLU A 378 9.81 -4.56 6.54
N VAL A 379 9.98 -4.23 7.82
CA VAL A 379 9.28 -4.85 8.95
C VAL A 379 8.71 -3.73 9.80
N VAL A 380 7.44 -3.85 10.21
CA VAL A 380 6.76 -2.89 11.09
C VAL A 380 6.08 -3.64 12.21
N ASN A 381 6.23 -3.13 13.42
CA ASN A 381 5.44 -3.49 14.60
C ASN A 381 4.72 -2.25 15.11
N ASN A 382 3.44 -2.36 15.48
CA ASN A 382 2.66 -1.27 16.08
C ASN A 382 1.65 -1.82 17.08
N GLY A 383 1.76 -1.41 18.34
CA GLY A 383 0.81 -1.77 19.41
C GLY A 383 -0.48 -0.93 19.35
N GLY A 384 -0.39 0.31 18.86
CA GLY A 384 -1.50 1.26 18.89
C GLY A 384 -1.86 1.78 20.29
N PRO A 385 -2.66 2.84 20.38
CA PRO A 385 -3.09 3.44 21.65
C PRO A 385 -4.28 2.74 22.32
N TRP A 386 -4.74 1.63 21.79
CA TRP A 386 -5.97 0.94 22.14
C TRP A 386 -5.81 0.11 23.41
N THR A 387 -6.91 -0.11 24.13
CA THR A 387 -6.91 -0.99 25.34
C THR A 387 -6.54 -2.43 24.98
N VAL A 388 -6.96 -2.90 23.82
CA VAL A 388 -6.46 -4.14 23.20
C VAL A 388 -5.41 -3.74 22.18
N SER A 389 -4.18 -4.15 22.42
CA SER A 389 -3.05 -3.86 21.51
C SER A 389 -3.37 -4.33 20.08
N ASN A 390 -3.05 -3.53 19.08
CA ASN A 390 -3.17 -3.94 17.68
C ASN A 390 -2.29 -5.13 17.33
N ASP A 391 -1.18 -5.34 18.04
CA ASP A 391 -0.18 -6.38 17.74
C ASP A 391 0.10 -6.49 16.23
N TYR A 392 0.07 -5.30 15.57
CA TYR A 392 0.27 -5.24 14.14
C TYR A 392 1.70 -5.60 13.79
N LEU A 393 1.85 -6.68 13.05
CA LEU A 393 3.13 -7.11 12.52
C LEU A 393 3.07 -7.21 10.99
N LYS A 394 3.88 -6.39 10.32
CA LYS A 394 3.95 -6.33 8.86
C LYS A 394 5.33 -6.72 8.33
N PHE A 395 5.33 -7.54 7.28
CA PHE A 395 6.50 -7.80 6.44
C PHE A 395 6.20 -7.35 5.02
N ASN A 396 7.16 -6.68 4.39
CA ASN A 396 7.01 -6.16 3.04
C ASN A 396 8.32 -6.24 2.27
N GLY A 397 8.27 -6.61 1.00
CA GLY A 397 9.44 -6.75 0.15
C GLY A 397 9.17 -6.36 -1.30
N VAL A 398 10.16 -5.75 -1.93
CA VAL A 398 10.15 -5.34 -3.34
C VAL A 398 11.44 -5.76 -3.99
N LEU A 399 11.35 -6.38 -5.16
CA LEU A 399 12.48 -6.68 -6.04
C LEU A 399 12.11 -6.27 -7.45
N ARG A 400 12.90 -5.36 -8.06
CA ARG A 400 12.68 -4.90 -9.43
C ARG A 400 13.96 -5.01 -10.23
N TYR A 401 13.91 -5.73 -11.33
CA TYR A 401 14.93 -5.65 -12.38
C TYR A 401 14.42 -4.73 -13.49
N SER A 402 15.24 -3.80 -13.92
CA SER A 402 14.96 -2.91 -15.07
C SER A 402 16.14 -2.83 -16.01
N LYS A 403 15.84 -2.70 -17.29
CA LYS A 403 16.82 -2.49 -18.36
C LYS A 403 16.31 -1.41 -19.29
N GLU A 404 17.11 -0.35 -19.44
CA GLU A 404 16.84 0.78 -20.31
C GLU A 404 17.88 0.78 -21.45
N LEU A 405 17.41 0.82 -22.68
CA LEU A 405 18.17 0.99 -23.90
C LEU A 405 17.77 2.33 -24.53
N GLU A 406 18.42 2.75 -25.60
CA GLU A 406 18.20 4.06 -26.22
C GLU A 406 16.72 4.26 -26.64
N ASP A 407 16.11 3.26 -27.29
CA ASP A 407 14.75 3.36 -27.83
C ASP A 407 13.71 2.49 -27.07
N CYS A 408 14.14 1.65 -26.16
CA CYS A 408 13.22 0.74 -25.45
C CYS A 408 13.73 0.35 -24.07
N GLY A 409 12.80 0.00 -23.20
CA GLY A 409 13.11 -0.52 -21.89
C GLY A 409 12.14 -1.60 -21.45
N TRP A 410 12.51 -2.33 -20.40
CA TRP A 410 11.64 -3.28 -19.76
C TRP A 410 11.97 -3.46 -18.29
N SER A 411 10.96 -3.81 -17.52
CA SER A 411 11.13 -4.12 -16.11
C SER A 411 10.32 -5.33 -15.69
N VAL A 412 10.80 -6.01 -14.64
CA VAL A 412 10.06 -7.05 -13.94
C VAL A 412 10.11 -6.72 -12.47
N THR A 413 8.93 -6.61 -11.85
CA THR A 413 8.77 -6.26 -10.44
C THR A 413 8.06 -7.37 -9.70
N ALA A 414 8.65 -7.86 -8.63
CA ALA A 414 8.02 -8.77 -7.68
C ALA A 414 7.82 -8.04 -6.35
N MET A 415 6.63 -8.16 -5.77
CA MET A 415 6.31 -7.62 -4.45
C MET A 415 5.69 -8.71 -3.59
N ALA A 416 6.00 -8.67 -2.28
CA ALA A 416 5.45 -9.57 -1.28
C ALA A 416 5.09 -8.77 -0.03
N TYR A 417 3.90 -8.99 0.51
CA TYR A 417 3.37 -8.33 1.69
C TYR A 417 2.60 -9.34 2.53
N LYS A 418 2.75 -9.24 3.84
CA LYS A 418 1.92 -9.94 4.83
C LYS A 418 1.79 -9.10 6.08
N ALA A 419 0.59 -9.05 6.66
CA ALA A 419 0.32 -8.46 7.96
C ALA A 419 -0.75 -9.23 8.72
N ASP A 420 -0.61 -9.22 10.06
CA ASP A 420 -1.58 -9.75 11.01
C ASP A 420 -1.83 -8.67 12.08
N TRP A 421 -3.08 -8.55 12.60
CA TRP A 421 -3.42 -7.53 13.59
C TRP A 421 -4.66 -7.87 14.41
N ASN A 422 -4.75 -7.29 15.62
CA ASN A 422 -6.02 -7.12 16.33
C ASN A 422 -6.61 -5.75 15.97
N SER A 423 -7.89 -5.59 16.20
CA SER A 423 -8.66 -4.41 15.81
C SER A 423 -9.50 -3.88 16.95
N THR A 424 -9.64 -2.57 16.99
CA THR A 424 -10.76 -1.91 17.65
C THR A 424 -11.59 -1.29 16.54
N ASP A 425 -12.78 -1.80 16.32
CA ASP A 425 -13.73 -1.22 15.38
C ASP A 425 -14.40 0.03 15.98
N GLN A 426 -15.34 0.68 15.27
CA GLN A 426 -16.08 1.82 15.81
C GLN A 426 -16.87 1.43 17.05
N ILE A 427 -16.91 2.33 18.05
CA ILE A 427 -17.53 2.12 19.34
C ILE A 427 -18.72 3.07 19.56
N PRO A 428 -19.79 2.66 20.25
CA PRO A 428 -20.96 3.49 20.48
C PRO A 428 -20.67 4.59 21.53
N GLN A 429 -21.10 5.81 21.23
CA GLN A 429 -20.86 6.97 22.10
C GLN A 429 -21.40 6.72 23.52
N ARG A 430 -22.57 6.10 23.65
CA ARG A 430 -23.19 5.79 24.94
C ARG A 430 -22.34 4.88 25.84
N ALA A 431 -21.54 3.96 25.24
CA ALA A 431 -20.69 3.08 26.02
C ALA A 431 -19.52 3.83 26.67
N VAL A 432 -19.02 4.87 25.96
CA VAL A 432 -17.98 5.76 26.49
C VAL A 432 -18.56 6.72 27.53
N ASP A 433 -19.71 7.31 27.25
CA ASP A 433 -20.36 8.28 28.15
C ASP A 433 -20.81 7.64 29.47
N SER A 434 -21.27 6.39 29.43
CA SER A 434 -21.65 5.63 30.64
C SER A 434 -20.44 5.01 31.36
N GLY A 435 -19.24 5.07 30.79
CA GLY A 435 -18.05 4.50 31.39
C GLY A 435 -17.94 2.97 31.32
N VAL A 436 -18.73 2.32 30.45
CA VAL A 436 -18.60 0.87 30.18
C VAL A 436 -17.25 0.56 29.55
N ILE A 437 -16.81 1.43 28.63
CA ILE A 437 -15.46 1.39 28.06
C ILE A 437 -14.83 2.78 28.09
N GLY A 438 -13.50 2.84 28.01
CA GLY A 438 -12.80 4.09 27.73
C GLY A 438 -12.85 4.45 26.24
N ARG A 439 -12.49 5.69 25.87
CA ARG A 439 -12.49 6.19 24.49
C ARG A 439 -11.65 5.33 23.54
N TYR A 440 -10.60 4.70 24.03
CA TYR A 440 -9.70 3.81 23.28
C TYR A 440 -9.98 2.32 23.60
N GLY A 441 -11.15 2.03 24.15
CA GLY A 441 -11.62 0.67 24.47
C GLY A 441 -12.26 -0.02 23.26
N THR A 442 -12.66 -1.26 23.47
CA THR A 442 -13.44 -2.05 22.51
C THR A 442 -14.53 -2.82 23.24
N ILE A 443 -15.62 -3.14 22.55
CA ILE A 443 -16.67 -4.01 23.06
C ILE A 443 -16.32 -5.48 22.77
N ASP A 444 -15.84 -5.77 21.55
CA ASP A 444 -15.36 -7.11 21.20
C ASP A 444 -13.81 -7.11 21.12
N PRO A 445 -13.11 -7.71 22.10
CA PRO A 445 -11.65 -7.72 22.11
C PRO A 445 -11.05 -8.74 21.13
N THR A 446 -11.86 -9.45 20.37
CA THR A 446 -11.44 -10.53 19.46
C THR A 446 -11.47 -10.12 17.99
N ASP A 447 -11.86 -8.88 17.67
CA ASP A 447 -11.82 -8.36 16.32
C ASP A 447 -10.38 -8.24 15.79
N GLY A 448 -10.21 -8.17 14.48
CA GLY A 448 -8.90 -8.08 13.87
C GLY A 448 -8.86 -8.65 12.46
N GLY A 449 -7.67 -9.03 12.00
CA GLY A 449 -7.55 -9.60 10.66
C GLY A 449 -6.15 -10.01 10.28
N SER A 450 -6.06 -10.52 9.07
CA SER A 450 -4.81 -10.81 8.38
C SER A 450 -4.95 -10.47 6.90
N SER A 451 -3.86 -10.06 6.28
CA SER A 451 -3.80 -9.80 4.84
C SER A 451 -2.44 -10.19 4.28
N GLN A 452 -2.46 -10.80 3.09
CA GLN A 452 -1.22 -11.05 2.35
C GLN A 452 -1.42 -10.79 0.86
N ARG A 453 -0.33 -10.36 0.19
CA ARG A 453 -0.34 -10.06 -1.24
C ARG A 453 1.01 -10.39 -1.87
N PHE A 454 0.95 -11.12 -2.97
CA PHE A 454 2.10 -11.39 -3.83
C PHE A 454 1.78 -10.92 -5.24
N SER A 455 2.70 -10.20 -5.88
CA SER A 455 2.49 -9.74 -7.25
C SER A 455 3.76 -9.86 -8.09
N LEU A 456 3.55 -10.13 -9.38
CA LEU A 456 4.57 -10.11 -10.41
C LEU A 456 4.06 -9.26 -11.57
N THR A 457 4.83 -8.26 -11.96
CA THR A 457 4.52 -7.35 -13.07
C THR A 457 5.68 -7.34 -14.04
N ALA A 458 5.38 -7.46 -15.33
CA ALA A 458 6.34 -7.25 -16.41
C ALA A 458 5.87 -6.11 -17.30
N GLU A 459 6.75 -5.16 -17.54
CA GLU A 459 6.48 -3.98 -18.37
C GLU A 459 7.54 -3.89 -19.47
N TRP A 460 7.11 -3.50 -20.66
CA TRP A 460 7.99 -3.19 -21.81
C TRP A 460 7.48 -1.92 -22.49
N HIS A 461 8.42 -1.05 -22.83
CA HIS A 461 8.11 0.15 -23.61
C HIS A 461 9.13 0.35 -24.72
N ARG A 462 8.67 1.00 -25.78
CA ARG A 462 9.51 1.47 -26.88
C ARG A 462 8.96 2.81 -27.37
N GLN A 463 9.87 3.73 -27.64
CA GLN A 463 9.56 5.05 -28.20
C GLN A 463 10.52 5.35 -29.33
N ASP A 464 10.00 5.91 -30.42
CA ASP A 464 10.74 6.45 -31.55
C ASP A 464 10.02 7.71 -32.09
N ASP A 465 10.52 8.32 -33.14
CA ASP A 465 9.94 9.57 -33.70
C ASP A 465 8.53 9.41 -34.23
N ALA A 466 8.10 8.18 -34.58
CA ALA A 466 6.78 7.89 -35.12
C ALA A 466 5.74 7.57 -34.04
N GLY A 467 6.19 7.16 -32.87
CA GLY A 467 5.27 6.78 -31.80
C GLY A 467 5.88 6.11 -30.58
N ALA A 468 5.04 5.74 -29.65
CA ALA A 468 5.42 5.04 -28.42
C ALA A 468 4.51 3.82 -28.19
N THR A 469 5.11 2.68 -27.84
CA THR A 469 4.38 1.45 -27.48
C THR A 469 4.65 1.07 -26.05
N GLN A 470 3.62 0.70 -25.30
CA GLN A 470 3.71 0.19 -23.95
C GLN A 470 2.95 -1.13 -23.85
N LEU A 471 3.57 -2.12 -23.23
CA LEU A 471 2.98 -3.42 -22.93
C LEU A 471 3.22 -3.74 -21.47
N MET A 472 2.20 -4.18 -20.77
CA MET A 472 2.27 -4.59 -19.38
C MET A 472 1.46 -5.87 -19.19
N ALA A 473 2.05 -6.82 -18.46
CA ALA A 473 1.34 -7.99 -17.96
C ALA A 473 1.55 -8.10 -16.46
N TYR A 474 0.52 -8.45 -15.72
CA TYR A 474 0.60 -8.62 -14.28
C TYR A 474 -0.21 -9.82 -13.80
N GLY A 475 0.26 -10.40 -12.71
CA GLY A 475 -0.44 -11.42 -11.93
C GLY A 475 -0.26 -11.14 -10.46
N LEU A 476 -1.32 -11.27 -9.68
CA LEU A 476 -1.28 -11.09 -8.24
C LEU A 476 -2.19 -12.08 -7.53
N TYR A 477 -1.71 -12.56 -6.39
CA TYR A 477 -2.47 -13.32 -5.43
C TYR A 477 -2.65 -12.48 -4.19
N SER A 478 -3.86 -12.43 -3.65
CA SER A 478 -4.12 -11.83 -2.35
C SER A 478 -5.08 -12.68 -1.54
N GLU A 479 -4.91 -12.60 -0.23
CA GLU A 479 -5.76 -13.25 0.75
C GLU A 479 -5.99 -12.27 1.89
N MET A 480 -7.22 -12.23 2.40
CA MET A 480 -7.64 -11.39 3.50
C MET A 480 -8.62 -12.17 4.37
N ALA A 481 -8.54 -11.97 5.67
CA ALA A 481 -9.58 -12.37 6.60
C ALA A 481 -9.81 -11.20 7.57
N LEU A 482 -11.02 -10.65 7.58
CA LEU A 482 -11.43 -9.62 8.54
C LEU A 482 -12.42 -10.22 9.51
N TYR A 483 -12.26 -9.89 10.79
CA TYR A 483 -13.19 -10.22 11.89
C TYR A 483 -13.65 -8.90 12.49
N SER A 484 -14.95 -8.63 12.42
CA SER A 484 -15.57 -7.38 12.87
C SER A 484 -16.85 -7.65 13.62
N ASN A 485 -17.19 -6.74 14.55
CA ASN A 485 -18.44 -6.78 15.31
C ASN A 485 -18.99 -5.37 15.49
N PHE A 486 -19.97 -4.97 14.67
CA PHE A 486 -20.51 -3.61 14.69
C PHE A 486 -21.74 -3.44 15.56
N THR A 487 -22.58 -4.47 15.64
CA THR A 487 -23.86 -4.44 16.34
C THR A 487 -23.84 -5.14 17.71
N TYR A 488 -22.73 -5.78 18.02
CA TYR A 488 -22.33 -6.48 19.25
C TYR A 488 -23.24 -7.64 19.62
N PHE A 489 -24.41 -7.42 20.20
CA PHE A 489 -25.38 -8.44 20.69
C PHE A 489 -26.80 -8.17 20.18
N LEU A 490 -26.94 -7.41 19.07
CA LEU A 490 -28.28 -7.04 18.56
C LEU A 490 -29.00 -8.24 17.94
N ASN A 491 -28.31 -9.02 17.13
CA ASN A 491 -28.85 -10.17 16.40
C ASN A 491 -28.74 -11.47 17.22
N ASP A 492 -27.60 -11.74 17.83
CA ASP A 492 -27.37 -12.90 18.71
C ASP A 492 -26.99 -12.44 20.14
N PRO A 493 -27.94 -12.43 21.10
CA PRO A 493 -27.66 -11.95 22.44
C PRO A 493 -26.73 -12.86 23.26
N VAL A 494 -26.39 -14.05 22.76
CA VAL A 494 -25.62 -15.07 23.48
C VAL A 494 -24.21 -15.19 22.91
N LYS A 495 -24.07 -15.32 21.58
CA LYS A 495 -22.79 -15.50 20.91
C LYS A 495 -22.16 -14.17 20.50
N GLY A 496 -23.01 -13.13 20.36
CA GLY A 496 -22.61 -11.86 19.75
C GLY A 496 -22.65 -11.90 18.22
N ASP A 497 -22.49 -10.72 17.62
CA ASP A 497 -22.70 -10.49 16.19
C ASP A 497 -21.37 -10.46 15.43
N GLN A 498 -20.29 -11.06 15.96
CA GLN A 498 -19.02 -11.10 15.25
C GLN A 498 -19.16 -11.90 13.96
N PHE A 499 -18.64 -11.33 12.89
CA PHE A 499 -18.58 -11.99 11.58
C PHE A 499 -17.15 -11.98 11.01
N ALA A 500 -16.91 -12.91 10.10
CA ALA A 500 -15.68 -12.97 9.33
C ALA A 500 -15.96 -12.78 7.84
N GLN A 501 -15.06 -12.06 7.17
CA GLN A 501 -15.09 -11.80 5.74
C GLN A 501 -13.79 -12.33 5.11
N PRO A 502 -13.71 -13.65 4.79
CA PRO A 502 -12.59 -14.19 4.05
C PRO A 502 -12.68 -13.79 2.57
N ASP A 503 -11.54 -13.45 1.97
CA ASP A 503 -11.38 -13.17 0.55
C ASP A 503 -10.06 -13.74 0.06
N GLN A 504 -10.10 -14.62 -0.91
CA GLN A 504 -8.92 -15.18 -1.56
C GLN A 504 -9.07 -14.99 -3.07
N ARG A 505 -8.04 -14.40 -3.72
CA ARG A 505 -8.15 -14.12 -5.14
C ARG A 505 -6.86 -14.22 -5.93
N TRP A 506 -7.03 -14.57 -7.19
CA TRP A 506 -6.06 -14.38 -8.24
C TRP A 506 -6.54 -13.31 -9.19
N THR A 507 -5.74 -12.26 -9.39
CA THR A 507 -6.00 -11.24 -10.41
C THR A 507 -4.90 -11.29 -11.45
N SER A 508 -5.26 -11.27 -12.73
CA SER A 508 -4.33 -11.18 -13.84
C SER A 508 -4.80 -10.13 -14.85
N GLY A 509 -3.86 -9.52 -15.55
CA GLY A 509 -4.23 -8.56 -16.57
C GLY A 509 -3.14 -8.26 -17.56
N LEU A 510 -3.59 -7.65 -18.65
CA LEU A 510 -2.78 -7.17 -19.76
C LEU A 510 -3.19 -5.74 -20.08
N LYS A 511 -2.20 -4.85 -20.22
CA LYS A 511 -2.39 -3.51 -20.79
C LYS A 511 -1.47 -3.36 -22.00
N ALA A 512 -2.01 -2.86 -23.08
CA ALA A 512 -1.26 -2.55 -24.29
C ALA A 512 -1.73 -1.19 -24.83
N SER A 513 -0.78 -0.33 -25.20
CA SER A 513 -1.10 0.93 -25.89
C SER A 513 -0.05 1.26 -26.93
N HIS A 514 -0.48 1.97 -27.96
CA HIS A 514 0.40 2.55 -28.96
C HIS A 514 -0.04 3.98 -29.26
N SER A 515 0.89 4.91 -29.11
CA SER A 515 0.75 6.32 -29.48
C SER A 515 1.33 6.53 -30.86
N PHE A 516 0.56 7.12 -31.76
CA PHE A 516 0.97 7.57 -33.10
C PHE A 516 1.22 9.07 -33.05
N PHE A 517 2.45 9.52 -33.32
CA PHE A 517 2.77 10.93 -33.45
C PHE A 517 2.59 11.35 -34.92
N HIS A 518 1.78 12.37 -35.18
CA HIS A 518 1.46 12.81 -36.55
C HIS A 518 1.00 14.27 -36.56
N HIS A 519 0.82 14.82 -37.76
CA HIS A 519 0.30 16.17 -37.93
C HIS A 519 -1.14 16.13 -38.49
N LEU A 520 -2.02 16.94 -37.93
CA LEU A 520 -3.34 17.26 -38.50
C LEU A 520 -3.25 18.64 -39.16
N GLY A 521 -2.88 18.69 -40.45
CA GLY A 521 -2.53 19.93 -41.10
C GLY A 521 -1.22 20.51 -40.57
N MET A 522 -1.25 21.66 -39.87
CA MET A 522 -0.10 22.25 -39.20
C MET A 522 -0.09 21.99 -37.69
N ALA A 523 -1.02 21.25 -37.15
CA ALA A 523 -1.16 20.98 -35.75
C ALA A 523 -0.48 19.66 -35.37
N ASP A 524 0.29 19.66 -34.26
CA ASP A 524 0.85 18.44 -33.71
C ASP A 524 -0.22 17.62 -33.03
N SER A 525 -0.25 16.33 -33.31
CA SER A 525 -1.29 15.43 -32.84
C SER A 525 -0.70 14.09 -32.40
N GLU A 526 -1.19 13.58 -31.28
CA GLU A 526 -0.94 12.24 -30.78
C GLU A 526 -2.24 11.46 -30.76
N THR A 527 -2.28 10.28 -31.39
CA THR A 527 -3.42 9.36 -31.30
C THR A 527 -3.01 8.10 -30.58
N ILE A 528 -3.64 7.84 -29.43
CA ILE A 528 -3.38 6.68 -28.58
C ILE A 528 -4.46 5.64 -28.84
N LEU A 529 -4.07 4.42 -29.15
CA LEU A 529 -4.95 3.24 -29.16
C LEU A 529 -4.53 2.31 -28.05
N GLY A 530 -5.45 1.88 -27.21
CA GLY A 530 -5.14 1.01 -26.09
C GLY A 530 -6.16 -0.11 -25.89
N LEU A 531 -5.71 -1.14 -25.20
CA LEU A 531 -6.50 -2.30 -24.77
C LEU A 531 -6.11 -2.68 -23.35
N GLN A 532 -7.10 -2.87 -22.49
CA GLN A 532 -6.92 -3.40 -21.15
C GLN A 532 -7.78 -4.64 -20.97
N ILE A 533 -7.20 -5.68 -20.40
CA ILE A 533 -7.88 -6.94 -20.07
C ILE A 533 -7.59 -7.24 -18.62
N ARG A 534 -8.60 -7.57 -17.84
CA ARG A 534 -8.45 -8.00 -16.45
C ARG A 534 -9.35 -9.20 -16.19
N ASN A 535 -8.83 -10.15 -15.40
CA ASN A 535 -9.58 -11.29 -14.89
C ASN A 535 -9.29 -11.46 -13.40
N ASP A 536 -10.34 -11.54 -12.61
CA ASP A 536 -10.31 -11.85 -11.17
C ASP A 536 -11.03 -13.19 -10.96
N THR A 537 -10.35 -14.13 -10.28
CA THR A 537 -10.90 -15.39 -9.79
C THR A 537 -10.89 -15.31 -8.28
N ILE A 538 -12.05 -15.36 -7.65
CA ILE A 538 -12.26 -14.97 -6.25
C ILE A 538 -13.02 -16.06 -5.53
N GLN A 539 -12.60 -16.36 -4.30
CA GLN A 539 -13.37 -17.10 -3.31
C GLN A 539 -13.60 -16.16 -2.13
N ASN A 540 -14.83 -15.84 -1.85
CA ASN A 540 -15.16 -14.95 -0.75
C ASN A 540 -16.39 -15.42 0.03
N GLY A 541 -16.54 -14.91 1.26
CA GLY A 541 -17.60 -15.34 2.12
C GLY A 541 -17.98 -14.33 3.20
N LEU A 542 -19.09 -14.64 3.84
CA LEU A 542 -19.56 -14.03 5.08
C LEU A 542 -19.90 -15.15 6.05
N LEU A 543 -19.20 -15.18 7.19
CA LEU A 543 -19.29 -16.24 8.20
C LEU A 543 -19.63 -15.62 9.54
N LEU A 544 -20.53 -16.22 10.30
CA LEU A 544 -20.75 -15.84 11.70
C LEU A 544 -19.73 -16.54 12.59
N THR A 545 -19.10 -15.75 13.46
CA THR A 545 -18.01 -16.20 14.33
C THR A 545 -18.24 -15.80 15.78
N GLN A 546 -17.62 -16.51 16.70
CA GLN A 546 -17.48 -16.13 18.10
C GLN A 546 -16.01 -16.27 18.47
N ALA A 547 -15.36 -15.20 18.89
CA ALA A 547 -13.93 -15.17 19.19
C ALA A 547 -13.09 -15.77 18.03
N LYS A 548 -13.38 -15.33 16.80
CA LYS A 548 -12.76 -15.79 15.53
C LYS A 548 -13.05 -17.27 15.17
N VAL A 549 -13.88 -17.97 15.92
CA VAL A 549 -14.26 -19.37 15.60
C VAL A 549 -15.59 -19.38 14.87
N ARG A 550 -15.59 -19.86 13.61
CA ARG A 550 -16.79 -19.99 12.78
C ARG A 550 -17.79 -20.97 13.41
N TYR A 551 -19.05 -20.57 13.47
CA TYR A 551 -20.15 -21.44 13.86
C TYR A 551 -21.27 -21.54 12.81
N GLU A 552 -21.33 -20.56 11.88
CA GLU A 552 -22.34 -20.53 10.81
C GLU A 552 -21.75 -19.91 9.54
N THR A 553 -22.32 -20.28 8.38
CA THR A 553 -22.01 -19.67 7.08
C THR A 553 -23.24 -18.96 6.58
N VAL A 554 -23.16 -17.65 6.40
CA VAL A 554 -24.20 -16.86 5.74
C VAL A 554 -24.13 -17.09 4.23
N ARG A 555 -22.93 -16.91 3.67
CA ARG A 555 -22.66 -17.23 2.26
C ARG A 555 -21.17 -17.50 2.02
N GLU A 556 -20.89 -18.33 1.05
CA GLU A 556 -19.60 -18.51 0.41
C GLU A 556 -19.83 -18.64 -1.09
N ASP A 557 -19.01 -17.97 -1.91
CA ASP A 557 -19.19 -17.89 -3.36
C ASP A 557 -17.83 -18.05 -4.08
N ASP A 558 -17.85 -18.75 -5.22
CA ASP A 558 -16.80 -18.69 -6.23
C ASP A 558 -17.22 -17.66 -7.29
N VAL A 559 -16.39 -16.65 -7.50
CA VAL A 559 -16.69 -15.50 -8.35
C VAL A 559 -15.62 -15.32 -9.43
N TRP A 560 -16.05 -15.06 -10.67
CA TRP A 560 -15.17 -14.64 -11.76
C TRP A 560 -15.66 -13.33 -12.34
N VAL A 561 -14.77 -12.33 -12.39
CA VAL A 561 -15.04 -11.08 -13.06
C VAL A 561 -14.00 -10.89 -14.17
N THR A 562 -14.46 -10.76 -15.41
CA THR A 562 -13.58 -10.51 -16.55
C THR A 562 -13.98 -9.22 -17.23
N SER A 563 -13.01 -8.34 -17.52
CA SER A 563 -13.24 -7.13 -18.30
C SER A 563 -12.31 -7.04 -19.51
N VAL A 564 -12.85 -6.47 -20.61
CA VAL A 564 -12.10 -6.17 -21.84
C VAL A 564 -12.46 -4.75 -22.26
N SER A 565 -11.44 -3.89 -22.34
CA SER A 565 -11.63 -2.45 -22.44
C SER A 565 -10.72 -1.82 -23.50
N PRO A 566 -11.09 -1.81 -24.78
CA PRO A 566 -10.42 -1.00 -25.80
C PRO A 566 -10.74 0.49 -25.63
N TYR A 567 -9.75 1.35 -25.89
CA TYR A 567 -9.92 2.80 -25.90
C TYR A 567 -9.12 3.47 -27.01
N ALA A 568 -9.54 4.66 -27.36
CA ALA A 568 -8.83 5.56 -28.26
C ALA A 568 -8.87 6.98 -27.69
N GLU A 569 -7.75 7.69 -27.75
CA GLU A 569 -7.64 9.08 -27.33
C GLU A 569 -6.80 9.85 -28.34
N ASN A 570 -7.25 11.03 -28.75
CA ASN A 570 -6.49 11.94 -29.59
C ASN A 570 -6.24 13.24 -28.84
N LYS A 571 -4.96 13.64 -28.76
CA LYS A 571 -4.51 14.92 -28.24
C LYS A 571 -3.95 15.74 -29.37
N THR A 572 -4.49 16.94 -29.59
CA THR A 572 -4.05 17.84 -30.67
C THR A 572 -3.73 19.22 -30.13
N ARG A 573 -2.54 19.72 -30.42
CA ARG A 573 -2.13 21.09 -30.23
C ARG A 573 -2.37 21.89 -31.52
N TRP A 574 -3.51 22.56 -31.60
CA TRP A 574 -3.91 23.32 -32.79
C TRP A 574 -3.01 24.52 -33.05
N ASN A 575 -2.56 25.14 -31.98
CA ASN A 575 -1.66 26.28 -31.99
C ASN A 575 -1.14 26.54 -30.56
N ASP A 576 -0.43 27.64 -30.34
CA ASP A 576 0.18 28.00 -29.05
C ASP A 576 -0.82 28.24 -27.92
N TRP A 577 -2.11 28.42 -28.23
CA TRP A 577 -3.13 28.76 -27.23
C TRP A 577 -4.36 27.82 -27.21
N LEU A 578 -4.39 26.78 -28.03
CA LEU A 578 -5.50 25.83 -28.09
C LEU A 578 -5.00 24.39 -28.17
N ARG A 579 -5.36 23.59 -27.16
CA ARG A 579 -5.19 22.13 -27.15
C ARG A 579 -6.55 21.46 -26.97
N THR A 580 -6.74 20.31 -27.58
CA THR A 580 -7.93 19.47 -27.41
C THR A 580 -7.57 18.04 -27.13
N THR A 581 -8.35 17.38 -26.27
CA THR A 581 -8.31 15.94 -26.00
C THR A 581 -9.67 15.35 -26.30
N LEU A 582 -9.74 14.37 -27.20
CA LEU A 582 -10.94 13.61 -27.55
C LEU A 582 -10.68 12.15 -27.26
N GLY A 583 -11.50 11.55 -26.43
CA GLY A 583 -11.36 10.16 -26.05
C GLY A 583 -12.67 9.38 -26.18
N VAL A 584 -12.55 8.09 -26.40
CA VAL A 584 -13.65 7.13 -26.30
C VAL A 584 -13.12 5.82 -25.75
N ARG A 585 -13.86 5.25 -24.83
CA ARG A 585 -13.58 3.95 -24.25
C ARG A 585 -14.82 3.07 -24.29
N PHE A 586 -14.63 1.80 -24.59
CA PHE A 586 -15.64 0.77 -24.40
C PHE A 586 -15.19 -0.15 -23.28
N ASP A 587 -16.10 -0.51 -22.38
CA ASP A 587 -15.86 -1.45 -21.30
C ASP A 587 -16.90 -2.56 -21.37
N GLY A 588 -16.44 -3.79 -21.59
CA GLY A 588 -17.29 -4.99 -21.59
C GLY A 588 -16.92 -5.86 -20.38
N PHE A 589 -17.92 -6.24 -19.60
CA PHE A 589 -17.77 -7.02 -18.38
C PHE A 589 -18.56 -8.32 -18.42
N ARG A 590 -18.02 -9.33 -17.77
CA ARG A 590 -18.70 -10.59 -17.46
C ARG A 590 -18.55 -10.87 -15.98
N PHE A 591 -19.69 -11.09 -15.31
CA PHE A 591 -19.80 -11.42 -13.89
C PHE A 591 -20.37 -12.83 -13.76
N ASN A 592 -19.61 -13.75 -13.18
CA ASN A 592 -20.04 -15.11 -12.93
C ASN A 592 -19.96 -15.43 -11.44
N VAL A 593 -21.00 -16.02 -10.88
CA VAL A 593 -21.07 -16.54 -9.52
C VAL A 593 -21.46 -18.00 -9.61
N ASP A 594 -20.64 -18.88 -9.05
CA ASP A 594 -20.86 -20.31 -8.97
C ASP A 594 -20.64 -20.81 -7.55
N ASN A 595 -21.01 -22.04 -7.27
CA ASN A 595 -20.82 -22.71 -5.97
C ASN A 595 -21.29 -21.88 -4.78
N SER A 596 -22.26 -20.96 -5.01
CA SER A 596 -22.85 -20.19 -3.92
C SER A 596 -23.53 -21.13 -2.91
N THR A 597 -23.36 -20.84 -1.63
CA THR A 597 -24.13 -21.48 -0.55
C THR A 597 -25.63 -21.33 -0.78
N ILE A 598 -26.05 -20.31 -1.54
CA ILE A 598 -27.41 -20.06 -2.01
C ILE A 598 -27.44 -20.30 -3.52
N PRO A 599 -27.81 -21.52 -3.99
CA PRO A 599 -27.73 -21.88 -5.42
C PRO A 599 -28.54 -20.97 -6.35
N GLU A 600 -29.59 -20.34 -5.85
CA GLU A 600 -30.44 -19.40 -6.60
C GLU A 600 -29.69 -18.12 -7.01
N ASN A 601 -28.61 -17.78 -6.29
CA ASN A 601 -27.74 -16.64 -6.57
C ASN A 601 -26.60 -16.99 -7.53
N ASN A 602 -26.47 -18.26 -7.98
CA ASN A 602 -25.58 -18.60 -9.09
C ASN A 602 -26.08 -17.93 -10.38
N GLY A 603 -25.16 -17.39 -11.15
CA GLY A 603 -25.53 -16.71 -12.38
C GLY A 603 -24.36 -16.19 -13.17
N ASN A 604 -24.63 -15.82 -14.40
CA ASN A 604 -23.67 -15.26 -15.34
C ASN A 604 -24.30 -14.06 -16.05
N THR A 605 -23.84 -12.88 -15.72
CA THR A 605 -24.36 -11.62 -16.26
C THR A 605 -23.25 -10.92 -17.05
N THR A 606 -23.62 -10.34 -18.19
CA THR A 606 -22.72 -9.54 -19.03
C THR A 606 -23.30 -8.16 -19.24
N ASP A 607 -22.47 -7.15 -19.23
CA ASP A 607 -22.86 -5.77 -19.50
C ASP A 607 -21.72 -5.03 -20.20
N GLY A 608 -22.03 -3.89 -20.82
CA GLY A 608 -21.03 -3.05 -21.46
C GLY A 608 -21.51 -1.63 -21.69
N LEU A 609 -20.56 -0.70 -21.64
CA LEU A 609 -20.86 0.70 -21.87
C LEU A 609 -19.77 1.42 -22.66
N VAL A 610 -20.16 2.55 -23.27
CA VAL A 610 -19.26 3.46 -23.98
C VAL A 610 -19.12 4.75 -23.18
N SER A 611 -17.89 5.22 -23.03
CA SER A 611 -17.55 6.40 -22.25
C SER A 611 -16.76 7.42 -23.10
N PRO A 612 -17.42 8.38 -23.74
CA PRO A 612 -16.77 9.49 -24.44
C PRO A 612 -16.12 10.47 -23.43
N LYS A 613 -15.04 11.12 -23.86
CA LYS A 613 -14.24 12.09 -23.11
C LYS A 613 -13.96 13.31 -23.99
N LEU A 614 -13.98 14.49 -23.40
CA LEU A 614 -13.65 15.76 -24.04
C LEU A 614 -12.83 16.65 -23.11
N GLY A 615 -11.72 17.16 -23.61
CA GLY A 615 -10.92 18.17 -22.95
C GLY A 615 -10.60 19.31 -23.93
N ILE A 616 -10.71 20.55 -23.47
CA ILE A 616 -10.30 21.75 -24.22
C ILE A 616 -9.50 22.63 -23.27
N VAL A 617 -8.31 23.04 -23.72
CA VAL A 617 -7.42 23.91 -22.95
C VAL A 617 -7.13 25.16 -23.78
N PHE A 618 -7.37 26.32 -23.18
CA PHE A 618 -7.06 27.62 -23.76
C PHE A 618 -5.90 28.26 -23.01
N GLY A 619 -4.95 28.79 -23.72
CA GLY A 619 -3.73 29.46 -23.21
C GLY A 619 -2.47 28.63 -23.54
N PRO A 620 -1.28 28.96 -22.93
CA PRO A 620 -1.17 29.90 -21.81
C PRO A 620 -1.17 31.38 -22.23
N TRP A 621 -1.95 32.21 -21.54
CA TRP A 621 -1.83 33.65 -21.59
C TRP A 621 -1.31 34.17 -20.25
N ALA A 622 -0.21 34.89 -20.25
CA ALA A 622 0.47 35.30 -19.03
C ALA A 622 0.64 34.14 -18.02
N GLN A 623 1.12 32.99 -18.50
CA GLN A 623 1.32 31.77 -17.72
C GLN A 623 0.02 31.24 -17.03
N THR A 624 -1.12 31.45 -17.68
CA THR A 624 -2.43 31.03 -17.18
C THR A 624 -3.17 30.29 -18.27
N GLU A 625 -3.76 29.12 -17.93
CA GLU A 625 -4.59 28.33 -18.79
C GLU A 625 -6.00 28.17 -18.23
N LEU A 626 -6.98 28.12 -19.14
CA LEU A 626 -8.39 27.81 -18.86
C LEU A 626 -8.71 26.42 -19.41
N TYR A 627 -9.38 25.60 -18.60
CA TYR A 627 -9.72 24.21 -18.89
C TYR A 627 -11.23 24.01 -18.95
N LEU A 628 -11.69 23.23 -19.90
CA LEU A 628 -13.06 22.74 -20.03
C LEU A 628 -13.00 21.23 -20.26
N ASN A 629 -13.50 20.44 -19.33
CA ASN A 629 -13.48 18.99 -19.40
C ASN A 629 -14.88 18.42 -19.21
N GLY A 630 -15.16 17.33 -19.89
CA GLY A 630 -16.37 16.54 -19.72
C GLY A 630 -16.14 15.09 -20.08
N GLY A 631 -16.78 14.18 -19.35
CA GLY A 631 -16.63 12.76 -19.62
C GLY A 631 -17.70 11.92 -18.97
N LEU A 632 -17.90 10.74 -19.51
CA LEU A 632 -18.66 9.66 -18.89
C LEU A 632 -17.67 8.68 -18.24
N GLY A 633 -18.07 8.11 -17.11
CA GLY A 633 -17.33 7.08 -16.41
C GLY A 633 -18.28 6.05 -15.82
N PHE A 634 -17.76 5.18 -15.00
CA PHE A 634 -18.56 4.15 -14.32
C PHE A 634 -17.77 3.51 -13.19
N HIS A 635 -18.46 2.77 -12.34
CA HIS A 635 -17.89 1.70 -11.53
C HIS A 635 -18.63 0.38 -11.79
N SER A 636 -17.90 -0.73 -11.66
CA SER A 636 -18.47 -2.08 -11.67
C SER A 636 -19.02 -2.43 -10.30
N ASN A 637 -20.18 -3.06 -10.26
CA ASN A 637 -20.78 -3.54 -9.04
C ASN A 637 -20.31 -4.94 -8.66
N ASP A 638 -20.50 -5.33 -7.40
CA ASP A 638 -20.14 -6.64 -6.92
C ASP A 638 -20.90 -7.73 -7.68
N ALA A 639 -20.19 -8.73 -8.21
CA ALA A 639 -20.79 -9.80 -8.98
C ALA A 639 -21.88 -10.57 -8.22
N ARG A 640 -21.72 -10.67 -6.88
CA ARG A 640 -22.71 -11.30 -6.00
C ARG A 640 -24.01 -10.51 -5.95
N GLY A 641 -23.93 -9.17 -5.86
CA GLY A 641 -25.10 -8.29 -5.93
C GLY A 641 -25.77 -8.28 -7.31
N VAL A 642 -24.97 -8.34 -8.40
CA VAL A 642 -25.45 -8.41 -9.80
C VAL A 642 -26.23 -9.71 -10.07
N ASN A 643 -25.96 -10.79 -9.35
CA ASN A 643 -26.62 -12.08 -9.53
C ASN A 643 -27.58 -12.43 -8.38
N THR A 644 -27.74 -11.59 -7.33
CA THR A 644 -28.59 -11.87 -6.17
C THR A 644 -30.07 -11.95 -6.55
N ARG A 645 -30.72 -13.04 -6.15
CA ARG A 645 -32.16 -13.29 -6.27
C ARG A 645 -32.83 -13.67 -4.96
N VAL A 646 -32.01 -14.13 -4.03
CA VAL A 646 -32.38 -14.49 -2.66
C VAL A 646 -31.47 -13.72 -1.72
N ASP A 647 -32.04 -13.00 -0.76
CA ASP A 647 -31.30 -12.29 0.26
C ASP A 647 -30.56 -13.27 1.16
N PRO A 648 -29.25 -13.18 1.31
CA PRO A 648 -28.46 -14.10 2.10
C PRO A 648 -28.80 -14.10 3.60
N ALA A 649 -29.17 -12.96 4.14
CA ALA A 649 -29.48 -12.82 5.58
C ALA A 649 -30.84 -13.41 5.95
N SER A 650 -31.86 -13.15 5.12
CA SER A 650 -33.24 -13.63 5.42
C SER A 650 -33.60 -14.94 4.71
N GLY A 651 -32.84 -15.37 3.70
CA GLY A 651 -33.15 -16.53 2.85
C GLY A 651 -34.43 -16.35 2.00
N LYS A 652 -34.89 -15.09 1.79
CA LYS A 652 -36.13 -14.78 1.04
C LYS A 652 -35.80 -14.24 -0.34
N SER A 653 -36.69 -14.51 -1.28
CA SER A 653 -36.64 -13.97 -2.67
C SER A 653 -37.44 -12.67 -2.85
N VAL A 654 -37.96 -12.12 -1.76
CA VAL A 654 -38.75 -10.89 -1.72
C VAL A 654 -38.18 -9.94 -0.65
N ASP A 655 -38.26 -8.63 -0.91
CA ASP A 655 -37.92 -7.57 0.05
C ASP A 655 -38.95 -7.45 1.17
N ALA A 656 -38.78 -6.48 2.07
CA ALA A 656 -39.67 -6.25 3.21
C ALA A 656 -41.12 -5.86 2.78
N GLU A 657 -41.26 -5.24 1.60
CA GLU A 657 -42.53 -4.84 0.97
C GLU A 657 -43.16 -5.98 0.16
N GLY A 658 -42.51 -7.12 0.03
CA GLY A 658 -43.03 -8.31 -0.69
C GLY A 658 -42.76 -8.29 -2.20
N ASN A 659 -41.91 -7.36 -2.71
CA ASN A 659 -41.50 -7.35 -4.10
C ASN A 659 -40.35 -8.32 -4.34
N PRO A 660 -40.20 -8.91 -5.53
CA PRO A 660 -39.02 -9.71 -5.86
C PRO A 660 -37.73 -8.91 -5.71
N ILE A 661 -36.69 -9.53 -5.10
CA ILE A 661 -35.38 -8.94 -4.99
C ILE A 661 -34.85 -8.62 -6.39
N LYS A 662 -34.40 -7.38 -6.59
CA LYS A 662 -33.83 -6.90 -7.83
C LYS A 662 -32.30 -6.97 -7.77
N PRO A 663 -31.65 -7.70 -8.67
CA PRO A 663 -30.20 -7.65 -8.80
C PRO A 663 -29.69 -6.21 -9.01
N ALA A 664 -28.50 -5.91 -8.50
CA ALA A 664 -27.83 -4.64 -8.77
C ALA A 664 -27.50 -4.50 -10.27
N ALA A 665 -27.52 -3.27 -10.78
CA ALA A 665 -27.03 -3.01 -12.14
C ALA A 665 -25.56 -3.39 -12.24
N PRO A 666 -25.09 -4.10 -13.29
CA PRO A 666 -23.70 -4.53 -13.37
C PRO A 666 -22.69 -3.36 -13.40
N LEU A 667 -23.05 -2.26 -14.07
CA LEU A 667 -22.22 -1.07 -14.25
C LEU A 667 -23.04 0.17 -13.91
N ALA A 668 -22.57 0.97 -12.94
CA ALA A 668 -23.20 2.24 -12.56
C ALA A 668 -22.53 3.39 -13.32
N ARG A 669 -23.29 4.09 -14.16
CA ARG A 669 -22.78 5.17 -15.02
C ARG A 669 -22.59 6.47 -14.23
N THR A 670 -21.54 7.21 -14.60
CA THR A 670 -21.24 8.54 -14.06
C THR A 670 -21.09 9.57 -15.18
N TYR A 671 -21.48 10.82 -14.89
CA TYR A 671 -21.40 11.97 -15.78
C TYR A 671 -20.62 13.06 -15.09
N GLY A 672 -19.51 13.52 -15.66
CA GLY A 672 -18.65 14.53 -15.06
C GLY A 672 -18.38 15.69 -15.99
N ALA A 673 -18.32 16.89 -15.42
CA ALA A 673 -17.86 18.10 -16.10
C ALA A 673 -17.03 18.98 -15.15
N GLU A 674 -16.05 19.67 -15.69
CA GLU A 674 -15.17 20.56 -14.96
C GLU A 674 -14.81 21.76 -15.82
N THR A 675 -14.78 22.94 -15.20
CA THR A 675 -14.09 24.11 -15.73
C THR A 675 -13.12 24.61 -14.69
N GLY A 676 -11.95 25.04 -15.13
CA GLY A 676 -10.95 25.49 -14.16
C GLY A 676 -9.87 26.33 -14.78
N LEU A 677 -9.06 26.88 -13.89
CA LEU A 677 -7.97 27.79 -14.22
C LEU A 677 -6.71 27.32 -13.50
N ARG A 678 -5.62 27.28 -14.23
CA ARG A 678 -4.27 27.02 -13.68
C ARG A 678 -3.36 28.18 -14.03
N THR A 679 -2.62 28.70 -13.03
CA THR A 679 -1.73 29.84 -13.23
C THR A 679 -0.41 29.69 -12.46
N THR A 680 0.65 30.18 -13.08
CA THR A 680 1.97 30.40 -12.48
C THR A 680 2.43 31.85 -12.68
N TRP A 681 1.50 32.77 -12.91
CA TRP A 681 1.76 34.19 -13.16
C TRP A 681 2.56 34.86 -12.05
N VAL A 682 2.32 34.52 -10.80
CA VAL A 682 3.15 34.97 -9.67
C VAL A 682 4.34 34.01 -9.53
N LYS A 683 5.55 34.56 -9.55
CA LYS A 683 6.77 33.76 -9.40
C LYS A 683 6.76 32.92 -8.14
N GLY A 684 7.02 31.62 -8.29
CA GLY A 684 7.01 30.65 -7.20
C GLY A 684 5.63 30.18 -6.76
N LEU A 685 4.54 30.73 -7.30
CA LEU A 685 3.18 30.30 -7.03
C LEU A 685 2.65 29.43 -8.17
N GLN A 686 2.11 28.28 -7.82
CA GLN A 686 1.23 27.48 -8.67
C GLN A 686 -0.16 27.50 -8.01
N SER A 687 -1.16 27.99 -8.70
CA SER A 687 -2.53 28.06 -8.19
C SER A 687 -3.47 27.45 -9.21
N THR A 688 -4.38 26.61 -8.73
CA THR A 688 -5.38 25.93 -9.54
C THR A 688 -6.74 26.11 -8.90
N LEU A 689 -7.69 26.63 -9.66
CA LEU A 689 -9.09 26.73 -9.26
C LEU A 689 -9.92 25.86 -10.20
N ALA A 690 -10.72 24.96 -9.68
CA ALA A 690 -11.62 24.11 -10.45
C ALA A 690 -13.04 24.18 -9.89
N VAL A 691 -14.02 24.29 -10.78
CA VAL A 691 -15.45 24.13 -10.50
C VAL A 691 -15.90 22.89 -11.25
N TRP A 692 -16.49 21.96 -10.53
CA TRP A 692 -16.82 20.64 -11.07
C TRP A 692 -18.24 20.22 -10.70
N TRP A 693 -18.76 19.29 -11.50
CA TRP A 693 -20.07 18.67 -11.35
C TRP A 693 -19.97 17.19 -11.69
N LEU A 694 -20.66 16.34 -10.93
CA LEU A 694 -20.69 14.91 -11.10
C LEU A 694 -22.07 14.34 -10.73
N ASP A 695 -22.69 13.58 -11.63
CA ASP A 695 -23.87 12.75 -11.37
C ASP A 695 -23.49 11.29 -11.43
N ILE A 696 -24.10 10.49 -10.58
CA ILE A 696 -24.00 9.03 -10.55
C ILE A 696 -25.40 8.42 -10.59
N ASP A 697 -25.59 7.39 -11.42
CA ASP A 697 -26.91 6.78 -11.59
C ASP A 697 -27.30 5.86 -10.42
N SER A 698 -26.32 5.33 -9.70
CA SER A 698 -26.52 4.56 -8.47
C SER A 698 -25.29 4.67 -7.58
N GLU A 699 -25.44 5.18 -6.37
CA GLU A 699 -24.43 5.02 -5.34
C GLU A 699 -24.55 3.62 -4.76
N LEU A 700 -23.52 2.86 -4.88
CA LEU A 700 -23.52 1.54 -4.29
C LEU A 700 -22.84 1.64 -2.92
N LEU A 701 -23.63 1.33 -1.89
CA LEU A 701 -23.08 1.03 -0.59
C LEU A 701 -23.12 -0.50 -0.46
N PHE A 702 -21.97 -1.15 -0.45
CA PHE A 702 -21.89 -2.53 -0.01
C PHE A 702 -22.13 -2.55 1.50
N VAL A 703 -23.18 -3.23 1.91
CA VAL A 703 -23.47 -3.45 3.33
C VAL A 703 -22.71 -4.71 3.73
N GLY A 704 -21.47 -4.54 4.16
CA GLY A 704 -20.51 -5.63 4.37
C GLY A 704 -20.94 -6.65 5.41
N ASP A 705 -21.71 -6.25 6.41
CA ASP A 705 -22.27 -7.09 7.46
C ASP A 705 -23.55 -7.83 7.03
N ALA A 706 -24.27 -7.34 6.02
CA ALA A 706 -25.42 -8.02 5.42
C ALA A 706 -25.04 -8.96 4.28
N GLY A 707 -23.81 -8.88 3.77
CA GLY A 707 -23.33 -9.71 2.65
C GLY A 707 -24.09 -9.48 1.34
N THR A 708 -24.78 -8.36 1.22
CA THR A 708 -25.57 -7.98 0.05
C THR A 708 -25.19 -6.58 -0.44
N THR A 709 -25.48 -6.36 -1.72
CA THR A 709 -25.32 -5.05 -2.35
C THR A 709 -26.70 -4.41 -2.45
N GLU A 710 -26.91 -3.30 -1.79
CA GLU A 710 -28.13 -2.52 -1.94
C GLU A 710 -28.00 -1.61 -3.16
N ALA A 711 -28.99 -1.67 -4.06
CA ALA A 711 -29.12 -0.70 -5.15
C ALA A 711 -29.44 0.65 -4.53
N SER A 712 -28.49 1.57 -4.56
CA SER A 712 -28.60 2.89 -3.97
C SER A 712 -29.21 3.89 -4.96
N ARG A 713 -29.63 5.00 -4.42
CA ARG A 713 -30.32 6.11 -5.05
C ARG A 713 -29.37 6.88 -5.99
N PRO A 714 -29.85 7.45 -7.10
CA PRO A 714 -29.03 8.31 -7.94
C PRO A 714 -28.65 9.60 -7.19
N SER A 715 -27.42 10.07 -7.41
CA SER A 715 -26.90 11.22 -6.69
C SER A 715 -26.30 12.30 -7.60
N ARG A 716 -26.13 13.47 -7.04
CA ARG A 716 -25.47 14.63 -7.64
C ARG A 716 -24.50 15.25 -6.68
N ARG A 717 -23.33 15.60 -7.19
CA ARG A 717 -22.31 16.36 -6.49
C ARG A 717 -21.81 17.50 -7.36
N TYR A 718 -21.48 18.60 -6.74
CA TYR A 718 -20.79 19.72 -7.37
C TYR A 718 -19.99 20.50 -6.33
N GLY A 719 -18.96 21.18 -6.77
CA GLY A 719 -18.09 21.89 -5.85
C GLY A 719 -17.04 22.76 -6.49
N VAL A 720 -16.25 23.35 -5.60
CA VAL A 720 -15.12 24.22 -5.92
C VAL A 720 -13.90 23.71 -5.20
N GLU A 721 -12.79 23.59 -5.92
CA GLU A 721 -11.49 23.21 -5.39
C GLU A 721 -10.47 24.31 -5.73
N TRP A 722 -9.70 24.72 -4.72
CA TRP A 722 -8.64 25.70 -4.89
C TRP A 722 -7.36 25.18 -4.26
N ALA A 723 -6.42 24.77 -5.11
CA ALA A 723 -5.14 24.18 -4.72
C ALA A 723 -4.01 25.18 -4.99
N ASN A 724 -3.16 25.38 -4.00
CA ASN A 724 -2.06 26.34 -4.06
C ASN A 724 -0.77 25.71 -3.58
N TYR A 725 0.30 25.98 -4.31
CA TYR A 725 1.66 25.60 -3.96
C TYR A 725 2.55 26.83 -4.17
N TYR A 726 3.12 27.36 -3.09
CA TYR A 726 3.88 28.61 -3.13
C TYR A 726 5.27 28.46 -2.51
N SER A 727 6.29 28.61 -3.33
CA SER A 727 7.70 28.61 -2.93
C SER A 727 8.27 30.03 -3.08
N PRO A 728 8.12 30.92 -2.05
CA PRO A 728 8.67 32.26 -2.12
C PRO A 728 10.19 32.28 -2.15
N THR A 729 10.83 31.27 -1.62
CA THR A 729 12.29 31.07 -1.58
C THR A 729 12.62 29.60 -1.84
N ASP A 730 13.88 29.29 -2.14
CA ASP A 730 14.33 27.93 -2.41
C ASP A 730 14.26 27.01 -1.17
N TRP A 731 14.21 27.58 0.02
CA TRP A 731 14.19 26.84 1.29
C TRP A 731 12.80 26.76 1.95
N LEU A 732 11.77 27.47 1.45
CA LEU A 732 10.44 27.52 2.08
C LEU A 732 9.35 27.32 1.03
N THR A 733 8.42 26.42 1.34
CA THR A 733 7.24 26.11 0.54
C THR A 733 6.00 26.11 1.41
N PHE A 734 4.93 26.73 0.93
CA PHE A 734 3.59 26.62 1.48
C PHE A 734 2.71 25.84 0.51
N ASP A 735 1.89 24.94 1.03
CA ASP A 735 0.79 24.33 0.29
C ASP A 735 -0.54 24.56 1.03
N ALA A 736 -1.60 24.82 0.27
CA ALA A 736 -2.91 25.02 0.83
C ALA A 736 -4.00 24.62 -0.17
N ASP A 737 -4.79 23.65 0.23
CA ASP A 737 -5.88 23.07 -0.56
C ASP A 737 -7.21 23.29 0.15
N PHE A 738 -8.15 23.85 -0.57
CA PHE A 738 -9.52 24.08 -0.12
C PHE A 738 -10.49 23.36 -1.06
N SER A 739 -11.30 22.47 -0.53
CA SER A 739 -12.32 21.74 -1.27
C SER A 739 -13.68 21.92 -0.59
N PHE A 740 -14.62 22.48 -1.33
CA PHE A 740 -16.00 22.67 -0.92
C PHE A 740 -16.89 21.96 -1.91
N SER A 741 -17.74 21.08 -1.43
CA SER A 741 -18.66 20.29 -2.23
C SER A 741 -20.07 20.30 -1.64
N LYS A 742 -21.05 19.97 -2.45
CA LYS A 742 -22.41 19.67 -2.03
C LYS A 742 -22.84 18.37 -2.66
N SER A 743 -23.32 17.45 -1.83
CA SER A 743 -23.67 16.08 -2.21
C SER A 743 -25.09 15.78 -1.82
N ARG A 744 -25.95 15.38 -2.77
CA ARG A 744 -27.36 15.06 -2.51
C ARG A 744 -27.83 13.92 -3.40
N PHE A 745 -28.73 13.10 -2.87
CA PHE A 745 -29.56 12.25 -3.70
C PHE A 745 -30.46 13.08 -4.60
N ARG A 746 -30.80 12.56 -5.79
CA ARG A 746 -31.58 13.30 -6.81
C ARG A 746 -33.07 13.02 -6.77
N ASP A 747 -33.48 12.03 -6.01
CA ASP A 747 -34.88 11.67 -5.79
C ASP A 747 -35.46 12.38 -4.56
N ASP A 748 -36.77 12.42 -4.47
CA ASP A 748 -37.54 13.00 -3.37
C ASP A 748 -38.06 11.88 -2.45
N ALA A 749 -37.14 11.19 -1.78
CA ALA A 749 -37.51 10.16 -0.82
C ALA A 749 -37.89 10.78 0.56
N PRO A 750 -38.85 10.18 1.28
CA PRO A 750 -39.32 10.73 2.56
C PRO A 750 -38.24 10.73 3.65
N GLU A 751 -37.25 9.84 3.60
CA GLU A 751 -36.12 9.78 4.52
C GLU A 751 -35.14 10.96 4.35
N GLY A 752 -35.22 11.73 3.26
CA GLY A 752 -34.36 12.85 3.00
C GLY A 752 -33.43 12.67 1.79
N ASN A 753 -32.56 13.63 1.55
CA ASN A 753 -31.68 13.64 0.39
C ASN A 753 -30.20 13.89 0.70
N HIS A 754 -29.79 13.94 1.95
CA HIS A 754 -28.38 13.98 2.31
C HIS A 754 -27.75 12.59 2.13
N ILE A 755 -26.48 12.58 1.75
CA ILE A 755 -25.74 11.33 1.60
C ILE A 755 -24.95 11.08 2.88
N PRO A 756 -25.25 10.00 3.63
CA PRO A 756 -24.56 9.70 4.87
C PRO A 756 -23.04 9.58 4.67
N GLY A 757 -22.27 10.12 5.61
CA GLY A 757 -20.80 10.09 5.56
C GLY A 757 -20.15 11.04 4.53
N SER A 758 -20.91 11.81 3.75
CA SER A 758 -20.39 12.75 2.76
C SER A 758 -19.67 13.93 3.41
N VAL A 759 -18.36 14.07 3.18
CA VAL A 759 -17.53 15.17 3.66
C VAL A 759 -17.57 16.32 2.67
N GLU A 760 -18.31 17.38 2.99
CA GLU A 760 -18.54 18.52 2.10
C GLU A 760 -17.45 19.62 2.19
N THR A 761 -16.62 19.62 3.22
CA THR A 761 -15.54 20.60 3.39
C THR A 761 -14.25 19.89 3.79
N VAL A 762 -13.21 20.08 2.98
CA VAL A 762 -11.86 19.59 3.26
C VAL A 762 -10.87 20.74 3.12
N ILE A 763 -9.99 20.92 4.11
CA ILE A 763 -8.89 21.87 4.07
C ILE A 763 -7.61 21.12 4.48
N ALA A 764 -6.61 21.15 3.62
CA ALA A 764 -5.27 20.66 3.92
C ALA A 764 -4.28 21.80 3.69
N SER A 765 -3.39 22.07 4.64
CA SER A 765 -2.35 23.08 4.46
C SER A 765 -1.07 22.69 5.17
N GLY A 766 0.04 23.17 4.65
CA GLY A 766 1.35 22.92 5.24
C GLY A 766 2.35 24.02 4.92
N ALA A 767 3.38 24.08 5.72
CA ALA A 767 4.59 24.84 5.45
C ALA A 767 5.77 23.86 5.55
N THR A 768 6.61 23.83 4.54
CA THR A 768 7.79 22.96 4.50
C THR A 768 9.03 23.81 4.31
N PHE A 769 10.00 23.66 5.17
CA PHE A 769 11.33 24.23 4.98
C PHE A 769 12.35 23.14 4.64
N HIS A 770 13.35 23.52 3.85
CA HIS A 770 14.39 22.64 3.32
C HIS A 770 15.74 23.26 3.54
N ASP A 771 16.70 22.46 3.96
CA ASP A 771 18.10 22.88 4.17
C ASP A 771 18.27 24.18 4.96
N LEU A 772 17.36 24.45 5.88
CA LEU A 772 17.41 25.64 6.74
C LEU A 772 18.64 25.51 7.67
N TYR A 773 19.44 26.57 7.75
CA TYR A 773 20.68 26.62 8.54
C TYR A 773 21.63 25.40 8.28
N GLY A 774 21.69 24.92 7.05
CA GLY A 774 22.63 23.86 6.65
C GLY A 774 22.25 22.48 7.15
N GLY A 775 21.01 22.06 6.97
CA GLY A 775 20.59 20.69 7.17
C GLY A 775 19.25 20.46 7.85
N PHE A 776 18.58 21.49 8.38
CA PHE A 776 17.22 21.34 8.95
C PHE A 776 16.17 21.32 7.85
N PHE A 777 15.19 20.39 7.99
CA PHE A 777 14.05 20.29 7.08
C PHE A 777 12.79 19.84 7.83
N GLY A 778 11.62 20.04 7.21
CA GLY A 778 10.33 19.63 7.74
C GLY A 778 9.34 20.79 7.83
N GLY A 779 8.36 20.67 8.71
CA GLY A 779 7.36 21.70 8.97
C GLY A 779 6.02 21.15 9.46
N PRO A 780 5.08 22.04 9.81
CA PRO A 780 3.73 21.69 10.26
C PRO A 780 2.81 21.38 9.08
N ARG A 781 1.79 20.56 9.34
CA ARG A 781 0.72 20.19 8.42
C ARG A 781 -0.61 20.10 9.12
N LEU A 782 -1.59 20.82 8.63
CA LEU A 782 -2.96 20.86 9.12
C LEU A 782 -3.87 20.05 8.19
N ARG A 783 -4.75 19.23 8.78
CA ARG A 783 -5.86 18.54 8.14
C ARG A 783 -7.16 18.94 8.84
N TYR A 784 -8.14 19.35 8.05
CA TYR A 784 -9.49 19.62 8.51
C TYR A 784 -10.49 18.96 7.57
N PHE A 785 -11.42 18.21 8.10
CA PHE A 785 -12.62 17.81 7.39
C PHE A 785 -13.86 18.13 8.22
N GLY A 786 -14.86 18.70 7.53
CA GLY A 786 -16.03 19.29 8.13
C GLY A 786 -17.02 18.26 8.69
N PRO A 787 -18.02 18.75 9.46
CA PRO A 787 -19.10 17.91 9.94
C PRO A 787 -19.91 17.37 8.76
N ARG A 788 -20.37 16.13 8.87
CA ARG A 788 -21.12 15.40 7.85
C ARG A 788 -22.44 14.88 8.36
N SER A 789 -23.40 14.73 7.48
CA SER A 789 -24.67 14.04 7.78
C SER A 789 -24.39 12.57 8.03
N LEU A 790 -25.00 11.98 9.05
CA LEU A 790 -24.90 10.54 9.34
C LEU A 790 -26.15 9.78 8.91
N ILE A 791 -27.25 10.49 8.63
CA ILE A 791 -28.50 9.97 8.07
C ILE A 791 -29.07 10.95 7.04
N GLU A 792 -29.99 10.50 6.22
CA GLU A 792 -30.48 11.19 5.02
C GLU A 792 -31.26 12.49 5.32
N ASP A 793 -31.96 12.57 6.43
CA ASP A 793 -32.72 13.77 6.87
C ASP A 793 -31.84 14.84 7.51
N ASN A 794 -30.53 14.51 7.72
CA ASN A 794 -29.53 15.39 8.33
C ASN A 794 -29.84 15.78 9.81
N SER A 795 -30.68 15.05 10.51
CA SER A 795 -30.99 15.30 11.94
C SER A 795 -29.82 14.88 12.85
N VAL A 796 -29.03 13.90 12.43
CA VAL A 796 -27.82 13.45 13.12
C VAL A 796 -26.58 13.80 12.28
N ARG A 797 -25.62 14.47 12.92
CA ARG A 797 -24.39 14.91 12.28
C ARG A 797 -23.17 14.56 13.12
N SER A 798 -22.04 14.29 12.46
CA SER A 798 -20.73 14.22 13.12
C SER A 798 -20.23 15.62 13.51
N ASP A 799 -19.24 15.66 14.39
CA ASP A 799 -18.38 16.81 14.55
C ASP A 799 -17.35 16.95 13.41
N SER A 800 -16.62 18.07 13.38
CA SER A 800 -15.48 18.26 12.50
C SER A 800 -14.23 17.63 13.11
N THR A 801 -13.30 17.20 12.26
CA THR A 801 -11.99 16.68 12.69
C THR A 801 -10.88 17.64 12.29
N ILE A 802 -10.02 17.99 13.25
CA ILE A 802 -8.88 18.91 13.06
C ILE A 802 -7.62 18.23 13.59
N LEU A 803 -6.67 17.95 12.71
CA LEU A 803 -5.41 17.32 13.07
C LEU A 803 -4.23 18.21 12.64
N LEU A 804 -3.35 18.49 13.57
CA LEU A 804 -2.08 19.14 13.31
C LEU A 804 -0.96 18.13 13.52
N SER A 805 -0.16 17.92 12.48
CA SER A 805 1.04 17.07 12.53
C SER A 805 2.27 17.92 12.19
N ALA A 806 3.45 17.49 12.57
CA ALA A 806 4.68 18.17 12.20
C ALA A 806 5.82 17.15 12.00
N MET A 807 6.76 17.55 11.17
CA MET A 807 8.03 16.86 11.01
C MET A 807 9.17 17.85 11.24
N LEU A 808 10.23 17.38 11.89
CA LEU A 808 11.50 18.09 12.01
C LEU A 808 12.63 17.09 11.78
N GLY A 809 13.45 17.34 10.77
CA GLY A 809 14.62 16.53 10.48
C GLY A 809 15.90 17.35 10.43
N TYR A 810 17.02 16.66 10.59
CA TYR A 810 18.36 17.23 10.44
C TYR A 810 19.26 16.24 9.69
N ALA A 811 19.80 16.69 8.57
CA ALA A 811 20.80 15.98 7.80
C ALA A 811 22.22 16.37 8.30
N PHE A 812 22.85 15.51 9.12
CA PHE A 812 24.20 15.75 9.61
C PHE A 812 25.25 15.82 8.50
N ASN A 813 25.00 15.03 7.48
CA ASN A 813 25.77 14.97 6.24
C ASN A 813 24.98 14.15 5.22
N LYS A 814 25.52 13.93 4.03
CA LYS A 814 24.87 13.13 2.97
C LYS A 814 24.54 11.68 3.33
N ASN A 815 25.13 11.15 4.42
CA ASN A 815 24.96 9.76 4.83
C ASN A 815 24.02 9.58 6.03
N TRP A 816 23.90 10.58 6.93
CA TRP A 816 23.17 10.44 8.18
C TRP A 816 22.11 11.51 8.34
N THR A 817 20.89 11.06 8.56
CA THR A 817 19.73 11.92 8.79
C THR A 817 18.96 11.41 10.01
N VAL A 818 18.58 12.33 10.89
CA VAL A 818 17.63 12.08 11.97
C VAL A 818 16.36 12.87 11.69
N GLN A 819 15.21 12.25 11.94
CA GLN A 819 13.90 12.84 11.70
C GLN A 819 12.98 12.53 12.88
N ALA A 820 12.25 13.52 13.34
CA ALA A 820 11.18 13.39 14.31
C ALA A 820 9.85 13.75 13.64
N GLU A 821 8.85 12.91 13.82
CA GLU A 821 7.48 13.12 13.35
C GLU A 821 6.57 13.16 14.57
N MET A 822 5.64 14.09 14.57
CA MET A 822 4.64 14.26 15.63
C MET A 822 3.26 14.32 15.00
N PHE A 823 2.35 13.52 15.52
CA PHE A 823 0.98 13.40 15.03
C PHE A 823 0.00 13.89 16.09
N ASN A 824 -1.11 14.47 15.67
CA ASN A 824 -2.13 15.04 16.55
C ASN A 824 -1.54 15.94 17.65
N LEU A 825 -0.70 16.92 17.27
CA LEU A 825 -0.02 17.84 18.18
C LEU A 825 -0.93 18.61 19.13
N LEU A 826 -2.19 18.79 18.76
CA LEU A 826 -3.19 19.47 19.57
C LEU A 826 -3.89 18.53 20.56
N ASP A 827 -3.52 17.27 20.59
CA ASP A 827 -4.14 16.18 21.36
C ASP A 827 -5.68 16.19 21.27
N ARG A 828 -6.19 16.43 20.05
CA ARG A 828 -7.62 16.48 19.79
C ARG A 828 -8.25 15.13 20.02
N LYS A 829 -9.41 15.14 20.66
CA LYS A 829 -10.25 13.94 20.88
C LYS A 829 -11.37 13.87 19.84
N ASP A 830 -11.05 14.15 18.60
CA ASP A 830 -11.98 14.09 17.49
C ASP A 830 -12.22 12.64 17.06
N SER A 831 -13.14 12.41 16.17
CA SER A 831 -13.37 11.12 15.53
C SER A 831 -12.67 11.04 14.18
N ALA A 832 -12.07 9.91 13.88
CA ALA A 832 -11.54 9.61 12.55
C ALA A 832 -12.69 9.35 11.57
N ILE A 833 -13.74 8.70 12.06
CA ILE A 833 -14.99 8.41 11.33
C ILE A 833 -16.14 8.26 12.31
N ASP A 834 -17.36 8.56 11.86
CA ASP A 834 -18.61 8.41 12.60
C ASP A 834 -19.67 7.77 11.71
N TYR A 835 -20.49 6.91 12.31
CA TYR A 835 -21.68 6.27 11.74
C TYR A 835 -22.86 6.42 12.70
N TYR A 836 -24.07 6.20 12.22
CA TYR A 836 -25.28 6.17 13.07
C TYR A 836 -26.11 4.95 12.68
N TYR A 837 -26.22 4.01 13.62
CA TYR A 837 -26.98 2.78 13.46
C TYR A 837 -27.35 2.16 14.83
N PRO A 838 -28.33 1.21 14.88
CA PRO A 838 -28.67 0.51 16.11
C PRO A 838 -27.57 -0.53 16.46
N SER A 839 -27.23 -0.57 17.75
CA SER A 839 -26.41 -1.64 18.34
C SER A 839 -26.91 -2.00 19.73
N ARG A 840 -26.49 -3.13 20.27
CA ARG A 840 -26.93 -3.61 21.58
C ARG A 840 -25.73 -4.02 22.43
N LEU A 841 -25.67 -3.44 23.62
CA LEU A 841 -24.74 -3.87 24.67
C LEU A 841 -25.35 -4.91 25.58
N PRO A 842 -24.57 -5.69 26.35
CA PRO A 842 -25.10 -6.62 27.32
C PRO A 842 -26.03 -5.95 28.32
N GLY A 843 -27.25 -6.47 28.48
CA GLY A 843 -28.27 -5.93 29.40
C GLY A 843 -29.19 -4.85 28.83
N GLU A 844 -28.97 -4.40 27.60
CA GLU A 844 -29.87 -3.47 26.89
C GLU A 844 -31.11 -4.20 26.31
N ASP A 845 -32.14 -3.43 25.92
CA ASP A 845 -33.35 -3.93 25.25
C ASP A 845 -32.98 -4.70 23.95
N ALA A 846 -33.84 -5.69 23.63
CA ALA A 846 -33.63 -6.53 22.44
C ALA A 846 -33.70 -5.74 21.10
N ALA A 847 -34.39 -4.60 21.07
CA ALA A 847 -34.46 -3.75 19.88
C ALA A 847 -33.18 -3.01 19.59
N GLY A 848 -32.21 -2.99 20.53
CA GLY A 848 -31.01 -2.18 20.42
C GLY A 848 -31.27 -0.69 20.65
N ILE A 849 -30.25 0.10 20.54
CA ILE A 849 -30.28 1.57 20.70
C ILE A 849 -29.58 2.21 19.52
N ASP A 850 -30.28 3.10 18.80
CA ASP A 850 -29.67 3.93 17.78
C ASP A 850 -28.68 4.91 18.41
N ASP A 851 -27.44 4.93 17.94
CA ASP A 851 -26.37 5.75 18.50
C ASP A 851 -25.32 6.12 17.47
N VAL A 852 -24.55 7.15 17.77
CA VAL A 852 -23.34 7.45 17.03
C VAL A 852 -22.25 6.44 17.40
N HIS A 853 -21.73 5.75 16.39
CA HIS A 853 -20.59 4.85 16.51
C HIS A 853 -19.39 5.53 15.86
N PHE A 854 -18.31 5.67 16.60
CA PHE A 854 -17.14 6.38 16.12
C PHE A 854 -15.84 5.59 16.33
N HIS A 855 -14.88 5.79 15.44
CA HIS A 855 -13.52 5.38 15.67
C HIS A 855 -12.71 6.63 16.06
N PRO A 856 -12.09 6.69 17.26
CA PRO A 856 -11.37 7.87 17.71
C PRO A 856 -10.08 8.08 16.90
N VAL A 857 -9.70 9.35 16.70
CA VAL A 857 -8.35 9.67 16.25
C VAL A 857 -7.33 9.24 17.32
N GLU A 858 -6.16 8.80 16.88
CA GLU A 858 -5.07 8.49 17.81
C GLU A 858 -4.68 9.71 18.64
N PRO A 859 -4.34 9.56 19.93
CA PRO A 859 -3.85 10.66 20.76
C PRO A 859 -2.51 11.17 20.22
N ILE A 860 -2.01 12.24 20.81
CA ILE A 860 -0.69 12.78 20.47
C ILE A 860 0.35 11.65 20.48
N SER A 861 1.08 11.54 19.39
CA SER A 861 2.11 10.51 19.23
C SER A 861 3.34 11.06 18.51
N PHE A 862 4.45 10.38 18.67
CA PHE A 862 5.71 10.77 18.03
C PHE A 862 6.45 9.55 17.51
N ARG A 863 7.28 9.78 16.46
CA ARG A 863 8.22 8.80 15.91
C ARG A 863 9.56 9.47 15.68
N ILE A 864 10.63 8.76 15.95
CA ILE A 864 12.00 9.20 15.66
C ILE A 864 12.64 8.18 14.74
N SER A 865 13.22 8.68 13.65
CA SER A 865 13.87 7.88 12.62
C SER A 865 15.34 8.22 12.51
N LEU A 866 16.17 7.21 12.31
CA LEU A 866 17.58 7.34 11.91
C LEU A 866 17.77 6.68 10.56
N LYS A 867 18.18 7.46 9.56
CA LYS A 867 18.50 6.98 8.20
C LYS A 867 20.02 7.03 8.00
N ALA A 868 20.56 5.92 7.55
CA ALA A 868 21.94 5.82 7.11
C ALA A 868 21.97 5.52 5.61
N ALA A 869 22.45 6.46 4.79
CA ALA A 869 22.64 6.31 3.34
C ALA A 869 24.10 5.99 3.01
N PHE A 870 24.35 5.19 1.95
CA PHE A 870 25.69 4.73 1.56
C PHE A 870 25.81 4.40 0.08
#